data_810ba42305e65ded30d8a57fcf32971b
#
_entry.id   810ba42305e65ded30d8a57fcf32971b
#
_cell.length_a   1.000
_cell.length_b   1.000
_cell.length_c   1.000
_cell.angle_alpha   90.00
_cell.angle_beta   90.00
_cell.angle_gamma   90.00
#
_symmetry.space_group_name_H-M   'P 1'
#
loop_
_entity.id
_entity.type
_entity.pdbx_description
1 polymer ?
#
loop_
_entity_poly.entity_id
_entity_poly.type
_entity_poly.pdbx_seq_one_letter_code
_entity_poly.pdbx_strand_id
1 'polypeptide(L)'
;MNSLYLIDGHALIFRMYYAFLRRPMVNTKGEDTSILFGFTKYLLELIDREHPTHLAVMFDPPAKTFRHALYPEYKATRAATPELVKAALEPLAGIVAALDIPVLMKPGYEADDVIGTIARRFAGPEFDVYMVTPDKDLGQMVGDHIFQYRPGKGGNENEVLSKDDICEHYGIDDPGQVVDILTIWGDAADNVKGVAGVGEVGARKLVAKYGSLEGIKAHLEELPARQQAAFREALPHLDLSKTLVTIKDDVDIDVTEAQLRIGRPDAEQVARLFDRYEFQSLRRLVPAIPDTPSQKRKSLTCNEVSAESLLTSARREGQVAVRLDERGAILACGSDWCALPLERAASLLADETVVKCGHGLKSTVCRGPVYDIEIMHYLLNPERSHKLDQLALQYLDTNLLEAESDGQMLLFETGENTGAKECVAAGLIAPLVRRELEEQHLWDLYTRIEMPLIGILADMEATGVKIDTARLAEYSRVLSKELVQIEQEARDLAGEPTLNLSSPRQIGVVLYEKLALNPRVKKNARENYPTDEETLTEMAGRHPIIGKILEFRAVKKLLSTYIDPFPAMVDPRTGKVHTTFTQALTATGRLSSVRPNLQNIPIRTERGMKIREAFVPSDPAGWIVSADYSQIELRLMAHLSGDPHLVAGFAHGADVHRATAARIFHVEPEAVTAEQRRHAKVANFGIIYGISAFGLSQRMGISRTEARDFIAEYFRNYPGVKAYMDGVIAHAREKGYVETLFGRKRFLPDITSKNPTARGLAERNAINAPIQGGAADIIKLAMIAVFRRFAQEGLRSKMVLQVHDELVFDVVDEERDRVMDIVKQEMEGVCTLAVPLIVECNYGKNWREAH
;
A
#
# COMPACT_ATOMS: atom_id res chain seq x y z
N MET A 1 43.37 -4.95 5.44
CA MET A 1 42.76 -6.08 6.12
C MET A 1 41.64 -6.57 5.20
N ASN A 2 41.54 -7.85 4.94
CA ASN A 2 40.45 -8.39 4.12
C ASN A 2 39.16 -8.39 4.93
N SER A 3 38.04 -8.23 4.25
CA SER A 3 36.68 -8.31 4.85
C SER A 3 35.89 -9.42 4.16
N LEU A 4 35.34 -10.34 4.96
CA LEU A 4 34.49 -11.43 4.47
C LEU A 4 33.06 -11.25 5.01
N TYR A 5 32.09 -11.12 4.10
CA TYR A 5 30.69 -11.02 4.44
C TYR A 5 29.97 -12.34 4.16
N LEU A 6 29.36 -12.91 5.20
CA LEU A 6 28.62 -14.17 5.15
C LEU A 6 27.14 -13.88 5.32
N ILE A 7 26.38 -14.02 4.24
CA ILE A 7 24.96 -13.63 4.21
C ILE A 7 24.07 -14.82 4.53
N ASP A 8 23.26 -14.70 5.57
CA ASP A 8 22.12 -15.57 5.81
C ASP A 8 21.03 -15.31 4.77
N GLY A 9 21.00 -16.14 3.73
CA GLY A 9 20.12 -15.99 2.60
C GLY A 9 18.64 -16.18 2.97
N HIS A 10 18.31 -17.11 3.89
CA HIS A 10 16.94 -17.32 4.32
C HIS A 10 16.41 -16.17 5.15
N ALA A 11 17.17 -15.65 6.08
CA ALA A 11 16.76 -14.48 6.86
C ALA A 11 16.52 -13.26 5.95
N LEU A 12 17.36 -13.06 4.93
CA LEU A 12 17.20 -11.98 3.97
C LEU A 12 15.96 -12.19 3.08
N ILE A 13 15.68 -13.41 2.61
CA ILE A 13 14.47 -13.76 1.85
C ILE A 13 13.21 -13.45 2.67
N PHE A 14 13.13 -13.92 3.92
CA PHE A 14 11.98 -13.63 4.77
C PHE A 14 11.83 -12.15 5.04
N ARG A 15 12.92 -11.43 5.23
CA ARG A 15 12.89 -9.98 5.37
C ARG A 15 12.26 -9.30 4.16
N MET A 16 12.63 -9.69 2.94
CA MET A 16 12.06 -9.13 1.71
C MET A 16 10.61 -9.55 1.54
N TYR A 17 10.26 -10.80 1.81
CA TYR A 17 8.87 -11.27 1.82
C TYR A 17 7.98 -10.37 2.67
N TYR A 18 8.34 -10.10 3.92
CA TYR A 18 7.55 -9.24 4.81
C TYR A 18 7.59 -7.75 4.41
N ALA A 19 8.68 -7.27 3.84
CA ALA A 19 8.78 -5.89 3.39
C ALA A 19 7.81 -5.58 2.25
N PHE A 20 7.64 -6.50 1.32
CA PHE A 20 6.79 -6.33 0.14
C PHE A 20 5.39 -6.93 0.28
N LEU A 21 5.06 -7.57 1.40
CA LEU A 21 3.78 -8.27 1.60
C LEU A 21 2.55 -7.40 1.32
N ARG A 22 2.63 -6.09 1.58
CA ARG A 22 1.53 -5.14 1.36
C ARG A 22 1.56 -4.45 0.00
N ARG A 23 2.69 -4.47 -0.69
CA ARG A 23 2.90 -3.84 -2.00
C ARG A 23 3.86 -4.70 -2.80
N PRO A 24 3.39 -5.81 -3.35
CA PRO A 24 4.23 -6.69 -4.15
C PRO A 24 4.69 -5.98 -5.42
N MET A 25 5.90 -6.32 -5.87
CA MET A 25 6.41 -5.93 -7.18
C MET A 25 6.10 -7.06 -8.15
N VAL A 26 5.31 -6.77 -9.15
CA VAL A 26 4.90 -7.74 -10.16
C VAL A 26 5.47 -7.30 -11.52
N ASN A 27 6.14 -8.21 -12.22
CA ASN A 27 6.63 -7.92 -13.57
C ASN A 27 5.48 -7.92 -14.60
N THR A 28 5.79 -7.53 -15.85
CA THR A 28 4.77 -7.45 -16.92
C THR A 28 4.11 -8.80 -17.24
N LYS A 29 4.75 -9.92 -16.86
CA LYS A 29 4.22 -11.28 -17.02
C LYS A 29 3.31 -11.73 -15.88
N GLY A 30 3.12 -10.88 -14.86
CA GLY A 30 2.31 -11.21 -13.69
C GLY A 30 3.03 -12.04 -12.62
N GLU A 31 4.35 -12.20 -12.71
CA GLU A 31 5.16 -12.90 -11.70
C GLU A 31 5.52 -11.93 -10.56
N ASP A 32 5.33 -12.36 -9.32
CA ASP A 32 5.80 -11.60 -8.15
C ASP A 32 7.33 -11.67 -8.06
N THR A 33 7.99 -10.56 -8.32
CA THR A 33 9.46 -10.42 -8.28
C THR A 33 9.96 -9.72 -7.02
N SER A 34 9.11 -9.46 -6.06
CA SER A 34 9.40 -8.67 -4.85
C SER A 34 10.61 -9.15 -4.08
N ILE A 35 10.65 -10.46 -3.79
CA ILE A 35 11.75 -11.08 -3.04
C ILE A 35 13.05 -11.01 -3.85
N LEU A 36 12.96 -11.34 -5.14
CA LEU A 36 14.12 -11.32 -6.03
C LEU A 36 14.71 -9.92 -6.15
N PHE A 37 13.86 -8.92 -6.36
CA PHE A 37 14.27 -7.52 -6.44
C PHE A 37 14.88 -7.02 -5.14
N GLY A 38 14.19 -7.22 -4.02
CA GLY A 38 14.63 -6.72 -2.73
C GLY A 38 15.92 -7.36 -2.27
N PHE A 39 16.09 -8.67 -2.47
CA PHE A 39 17.32 -9.40 -2.15
C PHE A 39 18.49 -8.92 -3.00
N THR A 40 18.31 -8.90 -4.33
CA THR A 40 19.35 -8.45 -5.27
C THR A 40 19.77 -7.01 -5.00
N LYS A 41 18.79 -6.13 -4.77
CA LYS A 41 19.06 -4.72 -4.41
C LYS A 41 19.91 -4.63 -3.16
N TYR A 42 19.49 -5.31 -2.08
CA TYR A 42 20.22 -5.29 -0.81
C TYR A 42 21.65 -5.78 -0.97
N LEU A 43 21.85 -6.88 -1.72
CA LEU A 43 23.15 -7.46 -1.98
C LEU A 43 24.09 -6.47 -2.71
N LEU A 44 23.57 -5.85 -3.77
CA LEU A 44 24.34 -4.86 -4.55
C LEU A 44 24.64 -3.59 -3.73
N GLU A 45 23.68 -3.09 -2.96
CA GLU A 45 23.88 -1.95 -2.06
C GLU A 45 24.86 -2.24 -0.93
N LEU A 46 24.92 -3.49 -0.43
CA LEU A 46 25.91 -3.90 0.55
C LEU A 46 27.31 -3.91 -0.07
N ILE A 47 27.46 -4.47 -1.26
CA ILE A 47 28.74 -4.49 -1.98
C ILE A 47 29.24 -3.07 -2.26
N ASP A 48 28.36 -2.19 -2.74
CA ASP A 48 28.68 -0.80 -3.08
C ASP A 48 29.07 0.04 -1.85
N ARG A 49 28.47 -0.25 -0.68
CA ARG A 49 28.70 0.52 0.53
C ARG A 49 29.89 0.01 1.36
N GLU A 50 29.95 -1.30 1.55
CA GLU A 50 30.92 -1.91 2.47
C GLU A 50 32.23 -2.31 1.75
N HIS A 51 32.24 -2.38 0.42
CA HIS A 51 33.37 -2.79 -0.42
C HIS A 51 34.04 -4.08 0.05
N PRO A 52 33.28 -5.18 0.29
CA PRO A 52 33.81 -6.42 0.79
C PRO A 52 34.87 -7.02 -0.18
N THR A 53 35.94 -7.58 0.35
CA THR A 53 36.91 -8.32 -0.47
C THR A 53 36.44 -9.73 -0.79
N HIS A 54 35.67 -10.33 0.14
CA HIS A 54 35.13 -11.69 0.06
C HIS A 54 33.67 -11.68 0.50
N LEU A 55 32.86 -12.53 -0.14
CA LEU A 55 31.42 -12.61 0.15
C LEU A 55 30.90 -13.98 -0.23
N ALA A 56 29.94 -14.49 0.56
CA ALA A 56 29.19 -15.70 0.24
C ALA A 56 27.75 -15.60 0.74
N VAL A 57 26.85 -16.29 0.07
CA VAL A 57 25.42 -16.40 0.47
C VAL A 57 25.15 -17.85 0.86
N MET A 58 24.58 -18.05 2.04
CA MET A 58 24.22 -19.37 2.56
C MET A 58 22.70 -19.56 2.54
N PHE A 59 22.27 -20.73 2.09
CA PHE A 59 20.86 -21.14 2.16
C PHE A 59 20.73 -22.46 2.94
N ASP A 60 19.60 -22.59 3.64
CA ASP A 60 19.23 -23.85 4.28
C ASP A 60 18.92 -24.90 3.20
N PRO A 61 19.36 -26.15 3.39
CA PRO A 61 18.97 -27.22 2.49
C PRO A 61 17.50 -27.57 2.62
N PRO A 62 16.83 -28.03 1.56
CA PRO A 62 15.43 -28.45 1.60
C PRO A 62 15.18 -29.71 2.44
N ALA A 63 16.23 -30.35 2.95
CA ALA A 63 16.21 -31.59 3.71
C ALA A 63 16.29 -31.35 5.21
N LYS A 64 15.90 -32.38 6.00
CA LYS A 64 16.06 -32.35 7.46
C LYS A 64 17.53 -32.28 7.87
N THR A 65 17.82 -31.52 8.93
CA THR A 65 19.16 -31.35 9.46
C THR A 65 19.46 -32.34 10.62
N PHE A 66 20.68 -32.37 11.11
CA PHE A 66 21.06 -33.21 12.25
C PHE A 66 20.23 -32.93 13.50
N ARG A 67 19.76 -31.67 13.67
CA ARG A 67 18.88 -31.28 14.77
C ARG A 67 17.54 -32.03 14.73
N HIS A 68 16.96 -32.23 13.54
CA HIS A 68 15.77 -33.06 13.40
C HIS A 68 16.01 -34.55 13.66
N ALA A 69 17.22 -35.03 13.42
CA ALA A 69 17.56 -36.41 13.76
C ALA A 69 17.69 -36.59 15.29
N LEU A 70 18.22 -35.59 16.01
CA LEU A 70 18.33 -35.60 17.46
C LEU A 70 16.98 -35.34 18.14
N TYR A 71 16.17 -34.43 17.57
CA TYR A 71 14.88 -34.04 18.11
C TYR A 71 13.85 -33.91 17.00
N PRO A 72 13.02 -34.92 16.77
CA PRO A 72 12.03 -34.92 15.65
C PRO A 72 11.04 -33.77 15.68
N GLU A 73 10.74 -33.19 16.86
CA GLU A 73 9.85 -32.06 17.03
C GLU A 73 10.54 -30.69 16.84
N TYR A 74 11.82 -30.67 16.47
CA TYR A 74 12.56 -29.45 16.18
C TYR A 74 11.87 -28.67 15.05
N LYS A 75 11.60 -27.40 15.25
CA LYS A 75 10.87 -26.50 14.33
C LYS A 75 9.42 -26.93 13.97
N ALA A 76 8.84 -27.93 14.67
CA ALA A 76 7.50 -28.43 14.35
C ALA A 76 6.39 -27.40 14.57
N THR A 77 6.64 -26.37 15.38
CA THR A 77 5.72 -25.26 15.66
C THR A 77 5.76 -24.15 14.61
N ARG A 78 6.77 -24.15 13.73
CA ARG A 78 6.89 -23.14 12.68
C ARG A 78 5.78 -23.30 11.65
N ALA A 79 5.21 -22.17 11.23
CA ALA A 79 4.27 -22.14 10.11
C ALA A 79 4.95 -22.65 8.82
N ALA A 80 4.17 -23.26 7.93
CA ALA A 80 4.69 -23.70 6.63
C ALA A 80 5.31 -22.52 5.88
N THR A 81 6.49 -22.76 5.27
CA THR A 81 7.17 -21.76 4.45
C THR A 81 6.26 -21.30 3.30
N PRO A 82 6.04 -19.96 3.14
CA PRO A 82 5.23 -19.42 2.06
C PRO A 82 5.73 -19.88 0.68
N GLU A 83 4.80 -20.15 -0.25
CA GLU A 83 5.16 -20.62 -1.59
C GLU A 83 6.04 -19.63 -2.35
N LEU A 84 5.82 -18.32 -2.19
CA LEU A 84 6.68 -17.28 -2.77
C LEU A 84 8.13 -17.36 -2.27
N VAL A 85 8.32 -17.69 -1.00
CA VAL A 85 9.67 -17.88 -0.42
C VAL A 85 10.34 -19.10 -1.05
N LYS A 86 9.62 -20.21 -1.19
CA LYS A 86 10.14 -21.43 -1.84
C LYS A 86 10.47 -21.20 -3.31
N ALA A 87 9.58 -20.50 -4.03
CA ALA A 87 9.75 -20.20 -5.44
C ALA A 87 10.92 -19.24 -5.72
N ALA A 88 11.32 -18.43 -4.74
CA ALA A 88 12.40 -17.46 -4.88
C ALA A 88 13.81 -18.09 -4.77
N LEU A 89 13.95 -19.24 -4.13
CA LEU A 89 15.28 -19.82 -3.82
C LEU A 89 16.12 -20.11 -5.06
N GLU A 90 15.58 -20.87 -6.02
CA GLU A 90 16.32 -21.23 -7.22
C GLU A 90 16.66 -20.01 -8.10
N PRO A 91 15.72 -19.10 -8.40
CA PRO A 91 16.02 -17.86 -9.10
C PRO A 91 17.07 -16.99 -8.41
N LEU A 92 17.02 -16.86 -7.07
CA LEU A 92 18.02 -16.10 -6.31
C LEU A 92 19.40 -16.72 -6.38
N ALA A 93 19.49 -18.03 -6.22
CA ALA A 93 20.77 -18.74 -6.38
C ALA A 93 21.36 -18.50 -7.78
N GLY A 94 20.53 -18.48 -8.83
CA GLY A 94 20.94 -18.13 -10.19
C GLY A 94 21.44 -16.68 -10.34
N ILE A 95 20.76 -15.71 -9.72
CA ILE A 95 21.18 -14.30 -9.74
C ILE A 95 22.51 -14.12 -8.99
N VAL A 96 22.61 -14.69 -7.81
CA VAL A 96 23.83 -14.61 -6.97
C VAL A 96 25.02 -15.24 -7.68
N ALA A 97 24.83 -16.42 -8.29
CA ALA A 97 25.88 -17.08 -9.07
C ALA A 97 26.29 -16.26 -10.31
N ALA A 98 25.34 -15.61 -11.00
CA ALA A 98 25.65 -14.73 -12.13
C ALA A 98 26.46 -13.48 -11.72
N LEU A 99 26.31 -13.04 -10.46
CA LEU A 99 27.13 -11.97 -9.87
C LEU A 99 28.53 -12.44 -9.46
N ASP A 100 28.90 -13.69 -9.74
CA ASP A 100 30.14 -14.36 -9.35
C ASP A 100 30.35 -14.38 -7.82
N ILE A 101 29.24 -14.62 -7.10
CA ILE A 101 29.21 -14.77 -5.65
C ILE A 101 28.88 -16.22 -5.31
N PRO A 102 29.65 -16.90 -4.48
CA PRO A 102 29.41 -18.29 -4.12
C PRO A 102 28.11 -18.44 -3.31
N VAL A 103 27.29 -19.41 -3.73
CA VAL A 103 26.11 -19.88 -3.01
C VAL A 103 26.48 -21.18 -2.30
N LEU A 104 26.40 -21.19 -1.00
CA LEU A 104 26.80 -22.34 -0.18
C LEU A 104 25.59 -22.97 0.51
N MET A 105 25.55 -24.30 0.48
CA MET A 105 24.52 -25.10 1.11
C MET A 105 25.11 -26.47 1.47
N LYS A 106 24.92 -26.92 2.70
CA LYS A 106 25.42 -28.24 3.14
C LYS A 106 24.25 -29.10 3.59
N PRO A 107 23.94 -30.23 2.90
CA PRO A 107 22.95 -31.18 3.36
C PRO A 107 23.23 -31.67 4.79
N GLY A 108 22.17 -31.66 5.62
CA GLY A 108 22.25 -32.11 7.02
C GLY A 108 22.60 -31.00 8.02
N TYR A 109 22.93 -29.79 7.59
CA TYR A 109 23.26 -28.63 8.43
C TYR A 109 22.41 -27.42 8.03
N GLU A 110 22.22 -26.49 8.94
CA GLU A 110 21.55 -25.22 8.66
C GLU A 110 22.53 -24.17 8.14
N ALA A 111 22.04 -23.10 7.54
CA ALA A 111 22.85 -22.00 7.04
C ALA A 111 23.74 -21.40 8.15
N ASP A 112 23.19 -21.30 9.37
CA ASP A 112 23.89 -20.77 10.54
C ASP A 112 25.13 -21.60 10.91
N ASP A 113 25.05 -22.94 10.77
CA ASP A 113 26.20 -23.84 11.02
C ASP A 113 27.30 -23.64 9.98
N VAL A 114 26.90 -23.42 8.71
CA VAL A 114 27.83 -23.12 7.61
C VAL A 114 28.48 -21.75 7.82
N ILE A 115 27.69 -20.74 8.19
CA ILE A 115 28.17 -19.39 8.53
C ILE A 115 29.17 -19.45 9.68
N GLY A 116 28.79 -20.10 10.78
CA GLY A 116 29.65 -20.23 11.96
C GLY A 116 30.97 -20.94 11.65
N THR A 117 30.94 -22.02 10.87
CA THR A 117 32.14 -22.78 10.47
C THR A 117 33.08 -21.94 9.61
N ILE A 118 32.53 -21.23 8.60
CA ILE A 118 33.35 -20.38 7.72
C ILE A 118 33.91 -19.19 8.50
N ALA A 119 33.07 -18.55 9.34
CA ALA A 119 33.49 -17.45 10.20
C ALA A 119 34.67 -17.86 11.09
N ARG A 120 34.55 -18.98 11.77
CA ARG A 120 35.63 -19.48 12.66
C ARG A 120 36.90 -19.85 11.87
N ARG A 121 36.76 -20.39 10.66
CA ARG A 121 37.90 -20.84 9.82
C ARG A 121 38.73 -19.67 9.29
N PHE A 122 38.10 -18.57 8.91
CA PHE A 122 38.77 -17.46 8.23
C PHE A 122 39.07 -16.28 9.14
N ALA A 123 38.39 -16.11 10.27
CA ALA A 123 38.62 -15.00 11.20
C ALA A 123 40.03 -15.01 11.75
N GLY A 124 40.68 -13.85 11.73
CA GLY A 124 42.06 -13.68 12.24
C GLY A 124 42.67 -12.34 11.83
N PRO A 125 43.96 -12.13 12.12
CA PRO A 125 44.62 -10.84 11.87
C PRO A 125 44.60 -10.35 10.42
N GLU A 126 44.31 -11.23 9.45
CA GLU A 126 44.23 -10.90 8.03
C GLU A 126 42.81 -10.72 7.54
N PHE A 127 41.79 -11.20 8.30
CA PHE A 127 40.40 -11.23 7.94
C PHE A 127 39.47 -10.82 9.08
N ASP A 128 38.71 -9.75 8.86
CA ASP A 128 37.51 -9.49 9.63
C ASP A 128 36.28 -10.13 8.94
N VAL A 129 35.53 -10.90 9.70
CA VAL A 129 34.36 -11.64 9.19
C VAL A 129 33.07 -11.02 9.73
N TYR A 130 32.14 -10.68 8.82
CA TYR A 130 30.86 -10.08 9.12
C TYR A 130 29.74 -11.07 8.78
N MET A 131 29.05 -11.56 9.81
CA MET A 131 27.88 -12.43 9.65
C MET A 131 26.64 -11.56 9.45
N VAL A 132 26.12 -11.51 8.23
CA VAL A 132 25.00 -10.65 7.83
C VAL A 132 23.68 -11.36 8.14
N THR A 133 23.20 -11.19 9.36
CA THR A 133 21.96 -11.82 9.85
C THR A 133 21.37 -11.03 11.02
N PRO A 134 20.01 -10.98 11.12
CA PRO A 134 19.33 -10.45 12.29
C PRO A 134 19.20 -11.49 13.43
N ASP A 135 19.66 -12.75 13.20
CA ASP A 135 19.45 -13.83 14.16
C ASP A 135 20.34 -13.63 15.40
N LYS A 136 19.70 -13.65 16.58
CA LYS A 136 20.35 -13.49 17.86
C LYS A 136 21.29 -14.65 18.20
N ASP A 137 21.04 -15.84 17.63
CA ASP A 137 21.75 -17.05 17.96
C ASP A 137 23.20 -17.01 17.44
N LEU A 138 23.43 -16.31 16.32
CA LEU A 138 24.78 -16.06 15.80
C LEU A 138 25.62 -15.11 16.67
N GLY A 139 25.02 -14.46 17.69
CA GLY A 139 25.75 -13.72 18.72
C GLY A 139 26.77 -14.57 19.49
N GLN A 140 26.56 -15.90 19.59
CA GLN A 140 27.50 -16.85 20.23
C GLN A 140 28.84 -17.01 19.46
N MET A 141 28.84 -16.63 18.17
CA MET A 141 29.99 -16.76 17.28
C MET A 141 30.87 -15.51 17.24
N VAL A 142 30.35 -14.37 17.76
CA VAL A 142 31.09 -13.09 17.74
C VAL A 142 32.37 -13.17 18.56
N GLY A 143 33.43 -12.56 18.02
CA GLY A 143 34.79 -12.62 18.63
C GLY A 143 35.65 -11.44 18.16
N ASP A 144 36.95 -11.49 18.38
CA ASP A 144 37.88 -10.38 18.09
C ASP A 144 37.90 -9.99 16.60
N HIS A 145 37.68 -10.96 15.69
CA HIS A 145 37.65 -10.78 14.23
C HIS A 145 36.34 -11.34 13.63
N ILE A 146 35.31 -11.55 14.43
CA ILE A 146 34.00 -12.01 13.98
C ILE A 146 32.94 -11.04 14.52
N PHE A 147 32.20 -10.40 13.60
CA PHE A 147 31.21 -9.40 13.89
C PHE A 147 29.83 -9.86 13.43
N GLN A 148 28.78 -9.49 14.16
CA GLN A 148 27.43 -9.66 13.67
C GLN A 148 26.97 -8.36 12.97
N TYR A 149 26.68 -8.44 11.67
CA TYR A 149 26.16 -7.35 10.88
C TYR A 149 24.64 -7.46 10.78
N ARG A 150 23.94 -6.58 11.48
CA ARG A 150 22.46 -6.56 11.49
C ARG A 150 21.93 -5.57 10.48
N PRO A 151 21.20 -6.04 9.45
CA PRO A 151 20.59 -5.14 8.49
C PRO A 151 19.59 -4.20 9.16
N GLY A 152 19.69 -2.88 8.93
CA GLY A 152 18.82 -1.85 9.49
C GLY A 152 17.34 -2.00 9.03
N LYS A 153 16.37 -1.65 9.87
CA LYS A 153 14.93 -1.76 9.58
C LYS A 153 14.37 -0.42 9.12
N GLY A 154 13.68 -0.39 7.94
CA GLY A 154 12.87 0.74 7.53
C GLY A 154 13.61 2.07 7.35
N GLY A 155 14.82 2.05 6.81
CA GLY A 155 15.65 3.24 6.55
C GLY A 155 16.62 3.61 7.68
N ASN A 156 16.71 2.81 8.73
CA ASN A 156 17.75 2.95 9.75
C ASN A 156 19.09 2.43 9.21
N GLU A 157 20.21 2.91 9.77
CA GLU A 157 21.54 2.42 9.49
C GLU A 157 21.67 0.96 9.91
N ASN A 158 22.62 0.23 9.28
CA ASN A 158 22.98 -1.13 9.69
C ASN A 158 23.80 -1.05 10.98
N GLU A 159 23.68 -2.08 11.79
CA GLU A 159 24.37 -2.17 13.07
C GLU A 159 25.41 -3.27 12.99
N VAL A 160 26.66 -2.95 13.36
CA VAL A 160 27.73 -3.93 13.46
C VAL A 160 27.98 -4.16 14.94
N LEU A 161 27.79 -5.39 15.39
CA LEU A 161 27.98 -5.77 16.79
C LEU A 161 29.31 -6.47 16.96
N SER A 162 30.16 -5.90 17.81
CA SER A 162 31.42 -6.44 18.27
C SER A 162 31.25 -7.38 19.49
N LYS A 163 32.35 -7.97 19.92
CA LYS A 163 32.41 -8.76 21.15
C LYS A 163 31.94 -7.96 22.36
N ASP A 164 32.39 -6.72 22.47
CA ASP A 164 32.00 -5.86 23.60
C ASP A 164 30.51 -5.53 23.57
N ASP A 165 29.95 -5.26 22.40
CA ASP A 165 28.50 -4.99 22.24
C ASP A 165 27.63 -6.20 22.64
N ILE A 166 28.06 -7.43 22.28
CA ILE A 166 27.36 -8.65 22.67
C ILE A 166 27.48 -8.86 24.19
N CYS A 167 28.69 -8.68 24.74
CA CYS A 167 28.92 -8.81 26.18
C CYS A 167 28.11 -7.80 26.99
N GLU A 168 28.07 -6.53 26.56
CA GLU A 168 27.25 -5.48 27.19
C GLU A 168 25.75 -5.77 27.06
N HIS A 169 25.30 -6.17 25.87
CA HIS A 169 23.91 -6.47 25.62
C HIS A 169 23.37 -7.57 26.53
N TYR A 170 24.12 -8.65 26.69
CA TYR A 170 23.70 -9.80 27.51
C TYR A 170 24.15 -9.71 28.97
N GLY A 171 25.08 -8.84 29.32
CA GLY A 171 25.68 -8.71 30.66
C GLY A 171 26.57 -9.91 31.00
N ILE A 172 27.42 -10.34 30.07
CA ILE A 172 28.28 -11.52 30.12
C ILE A 172 29.73 -11.13 29.84
N ASP A 173 30.66 -12.03 30.13
CA ASP A 173 32.10 -11.79 29.95
C ASP A 173 32.63 -12.29 28.61
N ASP A 174 31.92 -13.25 28.00
CA ASP A 174 32.32 -13.87 26.73
C ASP A 174 31.08 -14.22 25.89
N PRO A 175 31.06 -13.92 24.56
CA PRO A 175 29.94 -14.23 23.65
C PRO A 175 29.54 -15.72 23.64
N GLY A 176 30.45 -16.65 23.88
CA GLY A 176 30.17 -18.09 23.99
C GLY A 176 29.12 -18.41 25.08
N GLN A 177 28.99 -17.54 26.10
CA GLN A 177 27.97 -17.69 27.15
C GLN A 177 26.53 -17.46 26.64
N VAL A 178 26.34 -16.92 25.44
CA VAL A 178 25.03 -16.80 24.78
C VAL A 178 24.39 -18.18 24.62
N VAL A 179 25.17 -19.22 24.37
CA VAL A 179 24.67 -20.61 24.30
C VAL A 179 23.97 -21.01 25.60
N ASP A 180 24.57 -20.69 26.75
CA ASP A 180 24.00 -21.03 28.06
C ASP A 180 22.73 -20.21 28.34
N ILE A 181 22.70 -18.95 27.94
CA ILE A 181 21.48 -18.11 28.00
C ILE A 181 20.36 -18.72 27.18
N LEU A 182 20.63 -19.09 25.92
CA LEU A 182 19.65 -19.69 25.01
C LEU A 182 19.18 -21.05 25.52
N THR A 183 20.06 -21.85 26.10
CA THR A 183 19.73 -23.15 26.69
C THR A 183 18.74 -23.01 27.85
N ILE A 184 18.96 -22.02 28.73
CA ILE A 184 18.12 -21.77 29.91
C ILE A 184 16.79 -21.11 29.50
N TRP A 185 16.83 -20.16 28.61
CA TRP A 185 15.63 -19.46 28.13
C TRP A 185 14.78 -20.36 27.24
N GLY A 186 15.40 -21.20 26.42
CA GLY A 186 14.77 -21.98 25.35
C GLY A 186 14.46 -21.13 24.13
N ASP A 187 14.10 -21.80 23.05
CA ASP A 187 13.61 -21.14 21.84
C ASP A 187 12.24 -21.68 21.43
N ALA A 188 11.21 -20.87 21.65
CA ALA A 188 9.82 -21.23 21.29
C ALA A 188 9.61 -21.31 19.78
N ALA A 189 10.39 -20.58 18.97
CA ALA A 189 10.27 -20.60 17.51
C ALA A 189 10.81 -21.91 16.95
N ASP A 190 11.86 -22.45 17.55
CA ASP A 190 12.47 -23.71 17.18
C ASP A 190 12.00 -24.91 18.01
N ASN A 191 11.04 -24.68 18.88
CA ASN A 191 10.49 -25.69 19.78
C ASN A 191 11.55 -26.28 20.73
N VAL A 192 12.54 -25.47 21.13
CA VAL A 192 13.58 -25.88 22.10
C VAL A 192 13.14 -25.51 23.50
N LYS A 193 13.10 -26.50 24.40
CA LYS A 193 12.64 -26.32 25.77
C LYS A 193 13.74 -25.72 26.64
N GLY A 194 13.46 -24.64 27.33
CA GLY A 194 14.30 -24.06 28.37
C GLY A 194 13.84 -24.44 29.78
N VAL A 195 14.25 -23.68 30.79
CA VAL A 195 13.83 -23.81 32.19
C VAL A 195 12.48 -23.10 32.38
N ALA A 196 11.48 -23.82 32.85
CA ALA A 196 10.14 -23.31 33.06
C ALA A 196 10.11 -22.06 33.97
N GLY A 197 9.52 -20.97 33.44
CA GLY A 197 9.40 -19.69 34.15
C GLY A 197 10.69 -18.85 34.20
N VAL A 198 11.74 -19.24 33.48
CA VAL A 198 12.95 -18.43 33.28
C VAL A 198 12.96 -17.91 31.86
N GLY A 199 12.68 -16.63 31.71
CA GLY A 199 12.77 -15.94 30.42
C GLY A 199 14.15 -15.35 30.19
N GLU A 200 14.35 -14.67 29.07
CA GLU A 200 15.63 -14.05 28.66
C GLU A 200 16.33 -13.28 29.79
N VAL A 201 15.62 -12.32 30.40
CA VAL A 201 16.19 -11.50 31.48
C VAL A 201 16.63 -12.34 32.68
N GLY A 202 15.87 -13.40 33.01
CA GLY A 202 16.23 -14.33 34.07
C GLY A 202 17.47 -15.17 33.74
N ALA A 203 17.54 -15.69 32.52
CA ALA A 203 18.68 -16.47 32.02
C ALA A 203 19.96 -15.62 32.00
N ARG A 204 19.90 -14.40 31.48
CA ARG A 204 21.02 -13.44 31.48
C ARG A 204 21.58 -13.18 32.88
N LYS A 205 20.70 -12.88 33.84
CA LYS A 205 21.11 -12.67 35.25
C LYS A 205 21.77 -13.89 35.89
N LEU A 206 21.31 -15.08 35.56
CA LEU A 206 21.86 -16.33 36.11
C LEU A 206 23.24 -16.60 35.49
N VAL A 207 23.38 -16.45 34.17
CA VAL A 207 24.67 -16.66 33.50
C VAL A 207 25.67 -15.58 33.91
N ALA A 208 25.28 -14.31 34.01
CA ALA A 208 26.11 -13.23 34.53
C ALA A 208 26.62 -13.51 35.97
N LYS A 209 25.79 -14.14 36.82
CA LYS A 209 26.17 -14.43 38.20
C LYS A 209 27.04 -15.68 38.36
N TYR A 210 26.73 -16.74 37.64
CA TYR A 210 27.36 -18.08 37.80
C TYR A 210 28.27 -18.48 36.64
N GLY A 211 28.46 -17.64 35.65
CA GLY A 211 29.38 -17.79 34.50
C GLY A 211 28.86 -18.74 33.42
N SER A 212 28.17 -19.82 33.76
CA SER A 212 27.74 -20.83 32.77
C SER A 212 26.57 -21.66 33.30
N LEU A 213 25.94 -22.46 32.44
CA LEU A 213 24.96 -23.47 32.83
C LEU A 213 25.52 -24.46 33.88
N GLU A 214 26.74 -24.88 33.68
CA GLU A 214 27.41 -25.80 34.64
C GLU A 214 27.67 -25.11 36.00
N GLY A 215 28.06 -23.83 35.99
CA GLY A 215 28.17 -23.02 37.18
C GLY A 215 26.82 -22.89 37.92
N ILE A 216 25.73 -22.71 37.19
CA ILE A 216 24.37 -22.67 37.78
C ILE A 216 23.99 -24.04 38.35
N LYS A 217 24.27 -25.14 37.64
CA LYS A 217 24.03 -26.50 38.11
C LYS A 217 24.80 -26.79 39.44
N ALA A 218 26.03 -26.31 39.58
CA ALA A 218 26.83 -26.45 40.76
C ALA A 218 26.33 -25.66 41.98
N HIS A 219 25.58 -24.56 41.73
CA HIS A 219 25.08 -23.66 42.79
C HIS A 219 23.56 -23.66 42.87
N LEU A 220 22.88 -24.74 42.45
CA LEU A 220 21.41 -24.84 42.47
C LEU A 220 20.78 -24.52 43.83
N GLU A 221 21.44 -24.91 44.91
CA GLU A 221 20.94 -24.68 46.29
C GLU A 221 20.91 -23.19 46.69
N GLU A 222 21.65 -22.34 45.99
CA GLU A 222 21.63 -20.89 46.21
C GLU A 222 20.46 -20.18 45.54
N LEU A 223 19.77 -20.86 44.63
CA LEU A 223 18.64 -20.31 43.92
C LEU A 223 17.39 -20.27 44.78
N PRO A 224 16.40 -19.39 44.50
CA PRO A 224 15.11 -19.46 45.13
C PRO A 224 14.43 -20.83 44.90
N ALA A 225 13.72 -21.34 45.89
CA ALA A 225 13.13 -22.68 45.90
C ALA A 225 12.34 -23.02 44.64
N ARG A 226 11.63 -22.03 44.07
CA ARG A 226 10.88 -22.17 42.81
C ARG A 226 11.80 -22.40 41.63
N GLN A 227 12.92 -21.68 41.55
CA GLN A 227 13.89 -21.86 40.46
C GLN A 227 14.63 -23.18 40.62
N GLN A 228 14.99 -23.57 41.85
CA GLN A 228 15.58 -24.89 42.08
C GLN A 228 14.70 -26.02 41.53
N ALA A 229 13.41 -26.00 41.87
CA ALA A 229 12.46 -27.00 41.36
C ALA A 229 12.40 -26.99 39.82
N ALA A 230 12.31 -25.82 39.19
CA ALA A 230 12.25 -25.68 37.72
C ALA A 230 13.54 -26.17 37.06
N PHE A 231 14.72 -25.88 37.62
CA PHE A 231 15.98 -26.40 37.08
C PHE A 231 16.08 -27.93 37.24
N ARG A 232 15.71 -28.48 38.39
CA ARG A 232 15.71 -29.96 38.61
C ARG A 232 14.80 -30.68 37.63
N GLU A 233 13.65 -30.10 37.28
CA GLU A 233 12.72 -30.62 36.25
C GLU A 233 13.32 -30.51 34.87
N ALA A 234 14.07 -29.45 34.57
CA ALA A 234 14.65 -29.21 33.26
C ALA A 234 15.95 -30.03 33.00
N LEU A 235 16.70 -30.43 34.04
CA LEU A 235 17.98 -31.14 33.90
C LEU A 235 17.97 -32.26 32.82
N PRO A 236 16.94 -33.14 32.73
CA PRO A 236 16.96 -34.24 31.75
C PRO A 236 16.99 -33.82 30.28
N HIS A 237 16.58 -32.58 29.98
CA HIS A 237 16.53 -32.12 28.57
C HIS A 237 17.48 -30.95 28.28
N LEU A 238 18.13 -30.34 29.27
CA LEU A 238 19.00 -29.17 29.04
C LEU A 238 20.21 -29.49 28.19
N ASP A 239 20.79 -30.66 28.27
CA ASP A 239 21.95 -31.06 27.45
C ASP A 239 21.53 -31.19 25.96
N LEU A 240 20.32 -31.73 25.70
CA LEU A 240 19.75 -31.74 24.36
C LEU A 240 19.47 -30.31 23.90
N SER A 241 18.83 -29.48 24.74
CA SER A 241 18.54 -28.09 24.41
C SER A 241 19.84 -27.32 24.11
N LYS A 242 20.91 -27.53 24.88
CA LYS A 242 22.23 -26.93 24.61
C LYS A 242 22.76 -27.34 23.23
N THR A 243 22.67 -28.64 22.91
CA THR A 243 23.09 -29.14 21.59
C THR A 243 22.28 -28.53 20.45
N LEU A 244 20.98 -28.32 20.64
CA LEU A 244 20.08 -27.76 19.61
C LEU A 244 20.33 -26.26 19.35
N VAL A 245 20.67 -25.47 20.40
CA VAL A 245 20.92 -24.02 20.23
C VAL A 245 22.38 -23.70 19.92
N THR A 246 23.29 -24.68 20.05
CA THR A 246 24.70 -24.48 19.71
C THR A 246 24.87 -24.51 18.20
N ILE A 247 25.48 -23.47 17.65
CA ILE A 247 25.89 -23.42 16.24
C ILE A 247 27.13 -24.27 16.06
N LYS A 248 27.09 -25.19 15.09
CA LYS A 248 28.27 -25.99 14.74
C LYS A 248 29.25 -25.15 13.94
N ASP A 249 30.51 -25.14 14.40
CA ASP A 249 31.58 -24.40 13.77
C ASP A 249 32.69 -25.32 13.16
N ASP A 250 32.36 -26.62 13.04
CA ASP A 250 33.22 -27.68 12.54
C ASP A 250 32.60 -28.49 11.37
N VAL A 251 31.68 -27.88 10.63
CA VAL A 251 31.04 -28.55 9.49
C VAL A 251 32.07 -28.84 8.40
N ASP A 252 32.08 -30.10 7.93
CA ASP A 252 32.91 -30.49 6.79
C ASP A 252 32.40 -29.89 5.49
N ILE A 253 32.87 -28.67 5.18
CA ILE A 253 32.57 -27.93 3.95
C ILE A 253 33.87 -27.58 3.24
N ASP A 254 33.97 -28.01 1.98
CA ASP A 254 35.13 -27.72 1.15
C ASP A 254 34.96 -26.36 0.46
N VAL A 255 35.53 -25.33 1.06
CA VAL A 255 35.56 -23.97 0.54
C VAL A 255 36.92 -23.33 0.80
N THR A 256 37.47 -22.72 -0.23
CA THR A 256 38.78 -22.04 -0.19
C THR A 256 38.59 -20.53 -0.19
N GLU A 257 39.60 -19.78 0.27
CA GLU A 257 39.62 -18.32 0.22
C GLU A 257 39.35 -17.79 -1.19
N ALA A 258 40.02 -18.38 -2.19
CA ALA A 258 39.86 -17.99 -3.58
C ALA A 258 38.44 -18.10 -4.10
N GLN A 259 37.66 -19.06 -3.60
CA GLN A 259 36.24 -19.23 -3.97
C GLN A 259 35.34 -18.22 -3.28
N LEU A 260 35.74 -17.68 -2.12
CA LEU A 260 34.95 -16.65 -1.42
C LEU A 260 35.23 -15.25 -1.94
N ARG A 261 36.33 -15.05 -2.71
CA ARG A 261 36.66 -13.74 -3.26
C ARG A 261 35.60 -13.27 -4.24
N ILE A 262 35.20 -12.02 -4.12
CA ILE A 262 34.25 -11.43 -5.08
C ILE A 262 34.90 -11.37 -6.44
N GLY A 263 34.32 -12.06 -7.39
CA GLY A 263 34.80 -12.13 -8.76
C GLY A 263 34.18 -11.03 -9.64
N ARG A 264 34.26 -11.25 -10.95
CA ARG A 264 33.61 -10.34 -11.92
C ARG A 264 32.29 -10.95 -12.35
N PRO A 265 31.17 -10.20 -12.20
CA PRO A 265 29.88 -10.66 -12.68
C PRO A 265 29.91 -11.13 -14.13
N ASP A 266 29.21 -12.23 -14.43
CA ASP A 266 28.89 -12.60 -15.80
C ASP A 266 27.86 -11.60 -16.35
N ALA A 267 28.39 -10.56 -17.02
CA ALA A 267 27.60 -9.43 -17.49
C ALA A 267 26.43 -9.84 -18.40
N GLU A 268 26.65 -10.85 -19.25
CA GLU A 268 25.62 -11.34 -20.17
C GLU A 268 24.49 -12.11 -19.43
N GLN A 269 24.87 -12.94 -18.47
CA GLN A 269 23.91 -13.70 -17.68
C GLN A 269 23.13 -12.79 -16.72
N VAL A 270 23.81 -11.84 -16.06
CA VAL A 270 23.15 -10.84 -15.20
C VAL A 270 22.18 -9.99 -16.01
N ALA A 271 22.58 -9.52 -17.22
CA ALA A 271 21.72 -8.76 -18.09
C ALA A 271 20.47 -9.56 -18.49
N ARG A 272 20.63 -10.82 -18.87
CA ARG A 272 19.48 -11.72 -19.19
C ARG A 272 18.53 -11.94 -18.01
N LEU A 273 19.07 -12.14 -16.81
CA LEU A 273 18.26 -12.31 -15.61
C LEU A 273 17.54 -11.00 -15.22
N PHE A 274 18.22 -9.85 -15.32
CA PHE A 274 17.62 -8.56 -15.04
C PHE A 274 16.54 -8.19 -16.06
N ASP A 275 16.70 -8.57 -17.32
CA ASP A 275 15.65 -8.45 -18.33
C ASP A 275 14.46 -9.37 -18.04
N ARG A 276 14.73 -10.64 -17.71
CA ARG A 276 13.67 -11.61 -17.35
C ARG A 276 12.79 -11.13 -16.21
N TYR A 277 13.40 -10.57 -15.16
CA TYR A 277 12.70 -10.11 -13.95
C TYR A 277 12.42 -8.60 -13.94
N GLU A 278 12.81 -7.88 -15.00
CA GLU A 278 12.59 -6.43 -15.19
C GLU A 278 13.29 -5.55 -14.14
N PHE A 279 14.52 -5.92 -13.74
CA PHE A 279 15.34 -5.21 -12.76
C PHE A 279 16.16 -4.06 -13.34
N GLN A 280 15.55 -3.21 -14.18
CA GLN A 280 16.25 -2.14 -14.88
C GLN A 280 16.95 -1.16 -13.93
N SER A 281 16.33 -0.83 -12.80
CA SER A 281 16.91 0.09 -11.81
C SER A 281 18.16 -0.44 -11.13
N LEU A 282 18.37 -1.77 -11.12
CA LEU A 282 19.53 -2.39 -10.49
C LEU A 282 20.75 -2.46 -11.41
N ARG A 283 20.60 -2.29 -12.73
CA ARG A 283 21.71 -2.34 -13.68
C ARG A 283 22.84 -1.38 -13.35
N ARG A 284 22.50 -0.16 -12.92
CA ARG A 284 23.47 0.86 -12.53
C ARG A 284 24.34 0.49 -11.31
N LEU A 285 23.92 -0.48 -10.53
CA LEU A 285 24.63 -0.95 -9.34
C LEU A 285 25.63 -2.09 -9.68
N VAL A 286 25.68 -2.54 -10.93
CA VAL A 286 26.60 -3.60 -11.38
C VAL A 286 27.57 -3.01 -12.39
N PRO A 287 28.75 -2.53 -11.97
CA PRO A 287 29.69 -1.77 -12.81
C PRO A 287 30.21 -2.50 -14.05
N ALA A 288 30.09 -3.82 -14.08
CA ALA A 288 30.65 -4.65 -15.13
C ALA A 288 29.63 -5.12 -16.17
N ILE A 289 28.36 -4.75 -16.07
CA ILE A 289 27.45 -5.00 -17.17
C ILE A 289 27.85 -3.97 -18.25
N PRO A 290 28.52 -4.39 -19.38
CA PRO A 290 28.57 -3.50 -20.51
C PRO A 290 27.13 -3.14 -20.79
N ASP A 291 26.87 -1.94 -21.26
CA ASP A 291 25.68 -1.71 -22.04
C ASP A 291 25.73 -2.77 -23.16
N THR A 292 25.26 -3.96 -22.82
CA THR A 292 25.15 -5.04 -23.80
C THR A 292 24.30 -4.44 -24.87
N PRO A 293 24.65 -4.57 -26.14
CA PRO A 293 23.68 -4.33 -27.17
C PRO A 293 22.54 -5.28 -26.81
N SER A 294 21.55 -4.79 -26.05
CA SER A 294 20.23 -5.41 -25.94
C SER A 294 19.97 -5.94 -27.33
N GLN A 295 19.46 -7.16 -27.46
CA GLN A 295 18.86 -7.56 -28.73
C GLN A 295 18.22 -6.28 -29.23
N LYS A 296 18.72 -5.69 -30.36
CA LYS A 296 18.38 -4.31 -30.79
C LYS A 296 16.88 -4.14 -30.56
N ARG A 297 16.53 -3.57 -29.41
CA ARG A 297 15.15 -3.22 -29.13
C ARG A 297 14.78 -2.28 -30.26
N LYS A 298 13.63 -2.43 -30.83
CA LYS A 298 13.19 -1.66 -31.96
C LYS A 298 13.32 -0.19 -31.59
N SER A 299 14.22 0.52 -32.24
CA SER A 299 14.27 1.98 -32.11
C SER A 299 12.97 2.52 -32.73
N LEU A 300 12.28 3.39 -32.00
CA LEU A 300 11.12 4.06 -32.55
C LEU A 300 11.57 4.99 -33.67
N THR A 301 11.13 4.74 -34.87
CA THR A 301 11.34 5.68 -35.98
C THR A 301 10.45 6.89 -35.76
N CYS A 302 11.03 8.08 -35.65
CA CYS A 302 10.33 9.34 -35.48
C CYS A 302 10.80 10.29 -36.57
N ASN A 303 9.93 10.58 -37.55
CA ASN A 303 10.23 11.47 -38.68
C ASN A 303 9.57 12.83 -38.42
N GLU A 304 10.35 13.88 -38.33
CA GLU A 304 9.79 15.23 -38.26
C GLU A 304 9.25 15.64 -39.64
N VAL A 305 8.00 16.10 -39.67
CA VAL A 305 7.33 16.52 -40.92
C VAL A 305 6.72 17.92 -40.78
N SER A 306 6.34 18.51 -41.88
CA SER A 306 5.65 19.80 -41.81
C SER A 306 4.28 19.69 -41.14
N ALA A 307 3.89 20.75 -40.44
CA ALA A 307 2.60 20.84 -39.76
C ALA A 307 1.43 20.59 -40.71
N GLU A 308 1.51 21.13 -41.93
CA GLU A 308 0.47 20.97 -42.96
C GLU A 308 0.29 19.51 -43.40
N SER A 309 1.41 18.82 -43.61
CA SER A 309 1.41 17.40 -43.95
C SER A 309 0.76 16.58 -42.85
N LEU A 310 1.16 16.80 -41.57
CA LEU A 310 0.61 16.05 -40.44
C LEU A 310 -0.87 16.32 -40.22
N LEU A 311 -1.31 17.58 -40.23
CA LEU A 311 -2.73 17.94 -40.07
C LEU A 311 -3.61 17.32 -41.15
N THR A 312 -3.09 17.24 -42.40
CA THR A 312 -3.76 16.57 -43.51
C THR A 312 -3.85 15.07 -43.30
N SER A 313 -2.75 14.42 -42.88
CA SER A 313 -2.71 12.99 -42.57
C SER A 313 -3.63 12.64 -41.43
N ALA A 314 -3.63 13.41 -40.33
CA ALA A 314 -4.50 13.20 -39.17
C ALA A 314 -6.00 13.22 -39.55
N ARG A 315 -6.43 14.16 -40.40
CA ARG A 315 -7.83 14.20 -40.85
C ARG A 315 -8.17 13.06 -41.80
N ARG A 316 -7.22 12.66 -42.68
CA ARG A 316 -7.42 11.52 -43.58
C ARG A 316 -7.53 10.20 -42.82
N GLU A 317 -6.70 10.02 -41.82
CA GLU A 317 -6.67 8.79 -41.02
C GLU A 317 -7.75 8.77 -39.93
N GLY A 318 -8.36 9.92 -39.62
CA GLY A 318 -9.35 10.05 -38.54
C GLY A 318 -8.77 9.86 -37.14
N GLN A 319 -7.44 9.89 -36.99
CA GLN A 319 -6.76 9.68 -35.71
C GLN A 319 -5.45 10.47 -35.67
N VAL A 320 -5.10 10.95 -34.48
CA VAL A 320 -3.83 11.63 -34.19
C VAL A 320 -3.37 11.32 -32.77
N ALA A 321 -2.09 11.03 -32.61
CA ALA A 321 -1.47 11.00 -31.28
C ALA A 321 -1.15 12.43 -30.84
N VAL A 322 -1.37 12.71 -29.58
CA VAL A 322 -1.29 14.06 -28.98
C VAL A 322 -0.53 14.01 -27.66
N ARG A 323 0.42 14.91 -27.51
CA ARG A 323 1.01 15.27 -26.22
C ARG A 323 0.92 16.79 -26.05
N LEU A 324 0.40 17.23 -24.93
CA LEU A 324 0.29 18.63 -24.56
C LEU A 324 1.31 18.98 -23.47
N ASP A 325 2.01 20.08 -23.66
CA ASP A 325 2.90 20.67 -22.63
C ASP A 325 2.80 22.21 -22.64
N GLU A 326 3.61 22.87 -21.81
CA GLU A 326 3.61 24.34 -21.68
C GLU A 326 4.03 25.06 -22.98
N ARG A 327 4.69 24.37 -23.92
CA ARG A 327 5.18 24.92 -25.19
C ARG A 327 4.15 24.80 -26.31
N GLY A 328 3.16 23.90 -26.18
CA GLY A 328 2.15 23.68 -27.20
C GLY A 328 1.68 22.23 -27.31
N ALA A 329 1.54 21.74 -28.54
CA ALA A 329 1.14 20.39 -28.83
C ALA A 329 2.18 19.69 -29.72
N ILE A 330 2.57 18.48 -29.31
CA ILE A 330 3.26 17.52 -30.16
C ILE A 330 2.22 16.59 -30.74
N LEU A 331 2.16 16.47 -32.05
CA LEU A 331 1.22 15.63 -32.78
C LEU A 331 1.99 14.53 -33.54
N ALA A 332 1.41 13.32 -33.62
CA ALA A 332 1.99 12.25 -34.46
C ALA A 332 0.92 11.42 -35.17
N CYS A 333 1.27 10.95 -36.38
CA CYS A 333 0.53 9.98 -37.19
C CYS A 333 1.50 8.88 -37.61
N GLY A 334 1.33 7.67 -37.12
CA GLY A 334 2.32 6.60 -37.29
C GLY A 334 3.68 7.02 -36.71
N SER A 335 4.74 7.03 -37.58
CA SER A 335 6.09 7.48 -37.21
C SER A 335 6.34 8.97 -37.44
N ASP A 336 5.43 9.66 -38.16
CA ASP A 336 5.58 11.06 -38.49
C ASP A 336 5.07 11.96 -37.36
N TRP A 337 5.83 13.01 -37.05
CA TRP A 337 5.47 13.92 -35.97
C TRP A 337 5.79 15.38 -36.27
N CYS A 338 5.13 16.31 -35.58
CA CYS A 338 5.49 17.73 -35.56
C CYS A 338 5.15 18.38 -34.23
N ALA A 339 5.84 19.44 -33.85
CA ALA A 339 5.52 20.30 -32.73
C ALA A 339 4.86 21.61 -33.24
N LEU A 340 3.79 22.03 -32.57
CA LEU A 340 2.99 23.22 -32.93
C LEU A 340 2.62 24.03 -31.69
N PRO A 341 2.56 25.38 -31.80
CA PRO A 341 1.82 26.18 -30.83
C PRO A 341 0.36 25.70 -30.72
N LEU A 342 -0.19 25.78 -29.51
CA LEU A 342 -1.54 25.25 -29.22
C LEU A 342 -2.62 25.87 -30.13
N GLU A 343 -2.48 27.16 -30.47
CA GLU A 343 -3.42 27.84 -31.34
C GLU A 343 -3.50 27.22 -32.74
N ARG A 344 -2.37 26.73 -33.25
CA ARG A 344 -2.34 26.07 -34.58
C ARG A 344 -2.88 24.66 -34.56
N ALA A 345 -2.74 23.96 -33.43
CA ALA A 345 -3.31 22.62 -33.20
C ALA A 345 -4.80 22.67 -32.88
N ALA A 346 -5.33 23.79 -32.38
CA ALA A 346 -6.66 23.92 -31.80
C ALA A 346 -7.79 23.43 -32.70
N SER A 347 -7.75 23.69 -33.99
CA SER A 347 -8.78 23.24 -34.95
C SER A 347 -8.84 21.71 -35.07
N LEU A 348 -7.70 21.02 -35.02
CA LEU A 348 -7.64 19.55 -35.05
C LEU A 348 -8.03 18.95 -33.72
N LEU A 349 -7.59 19.56 -32.62
CA LEU A 349 -7.93 19.08 -31.26
C LEU A 349 -9.43 19.22 -30.94
N ALA A 350 -10.08 20.26 -31.50
CA ALA A 350 -11.50 20.48 -31.38
C ALA A 350 -12.35 19.69 -32.39
N ASP A 351 -11.76 19.04 -33.39
CA ASP A 351 -12.46 18.26 -34.41
C ASP A 351 -12.99 16.94 -33.80
N GLU A 352 -14.29 16.84 -33.60
CA GLU A 352 -14.93 15.67 -32.99
C GLU A 352 -14.90 14.41 -33.87
N THR A 353 -14.55 14.51 -35.12
CA THR A 353 -14.43 13.37 -36.05
C THR A 353 -13.08 12.69 -35.98
N VAL A 354 -12.07 13.35 -35.40
CA VAL A 354 -10.71 12.83 -35.24
C VAL A 354 -10.49 12.29 -33.83
N VAL A 355 -10.04 11.04 -33.72
CA VAL A 355 -9.66 10.43 -32.45
C VAL A 355 -8.33 10.99 -31.96
N LYS A 356 -8.24 11.46 -30.74
CA LYS A 356 -6.99 11.88 -30.10
C LYS A 356 -6.49 10.77 -29.21
N CYS A 357 -5.28 10.25 -29.50
CA CYS A 357 -4.62 9.24 -28.70
C CYS A 357 -3.52 9.88 -27.86
N GLY A 358 -3.33 9.43 -26.62
CA GLY A 358 -2.26 9.97 -25.78
C GLY A 358 -2.14 9.24 -24.46
N HIS A 359 -1.22 9.72 -23.64
CA HIS A 359 -1.03 9.23 -22.27
C HIS A 359 -1.23 10.40 -21.31
N GLY A 360 -2.20 10.28 -20.38
CA GLY A 360 -2.56 11.38 -19.48
C GLY A 360 -3.17 12.58 -20.22
N LEU A 361 -3.99 12.33 -21.24
CA LEU A 361 -4.52 13.35 -22.19
C LEU A 361 -5.78 14.04 -21.63
N LYS A 362 -5.73 14.51 -20.39
CA LYS A 362 -6.83 15.25 -19.79
C LYS A 362 -6.71 16.75 -20.11
N SER A 363 -7.59 17.25 -20.95
CA SER A 363 -7.52 18.63 -21.42
C SER A 363 -8.89 19.15 -21.87
N THR A 364 -9.12 20.44 -21.67
CA THR A 364 -10.34 21.15 -22.14
C THR A 364 -10.32 21.45 -23.63
N VAL A 365 -9.16 21.37 -24.27
CA VAL A 365 -9.05 21.69 -25.72
C VAL A 365 -9.31 20.47 -26.62
N CYS A 366 -9.18 19.23 -26.10
CA CYS A 366 -9.48 18.02 -26.84
C CYS A 366 -10.99 17.72 -26.78
N ARG A 367 -11.65 17.72 -27.95
CA ARG A 367 -13.06 17.37 -28.08
C ARG A 367 -13.24 16.08 -28.87
N GLY A 368 -14.38 15.41 -28.66
CA GLY A 368 -14.68 14.14 -29.31
C GLY A 368 -13.98 12.94 -28.66
N PRO A 369 -13.71 11.86 -29.41
CA PRO A 369 -13.13 10.66 -28.85
C PRO A 369 -11.67 10.88 -28.43
N VAL A 370 -11.36 10.51 -27.18
CA VAL A 370 -10.01 10.54 -26.61
C VAL A 370 -9.63 9.12 -26.20
N TYR A 371 -8.52 8.60 -26.73
CA TYR A 371 -7.97 7.29 -26.33
C TYR A 371 -6.77 7.54 -25.43
N ASP A 372 -7.03 7.67 -24.14
CA ASP A 372 -6.00 7.80 -23.11
C ASP A 372 -5.50 6.42 -22.71
N ILE A 373 -4.29 6.08 -23.14
CA ILE A 373 -3.73 4.74 -22.93
C ILE A 373 -3.46 4.43 -21.44
N GLU A 374 -3.25 5.43 -20.59
CA GLU A 374 -3.15 5.24 -19.15
C GLU A 374 -4.46 4.68 -18.59
N ILE A 375 -5.59 5.33 -18.92
CA ILE A 375 -6.92 4.92 -18.45
C ILE A 375 -7.36 3.62 -19.13
N MET A 376 -7.06 3.47 -20.42
CA MET A 376 -7.37 2.25 -21.16
C MET A 376 -6.67 1.03 -20.54
N HIS A 377 -5.35 1.13 -20.28
CA HIS A 377 -4.58 0.06 -19.67
C HIS A 377 -4.94 -0.17 -18.20
N TYR A 378 -5.31 0.88 -17.47
CA TYR A 378 -5.83 0.75 -16.11
C TYR A 378 -7.08 -0.13 -16.03
N LEU A 379 -7.99 -0.08 -17.01
CA LEU A 379 -9.15 -0.95 -17.03
C LEU A 379 -8.81 -2.42 -17.23
N LEU A 380 -7.71 -2.74 -17.91
CA LEU A 380 -7.23 -4.12 -18.06
C LEU A 380 -6.75 -4.71 -16.74
N ASN A 381 -6.03 -3.94 -15.93
CA ASN A 381 -5.64 -4.35 -14.59
C ASN A 381 -5.19 -3.13 -13.74
N PRO A 382 -6.00 -2.66 -12.79
CA PRO A 382 -5.71 -1.45 -12.01
C PRO A 382 -4.51 -1.56 -11.06
N GLU A 383 -3.93 -2.75 -10.89
CA GLU A 383 -2.79 -2.97 -9.98
C GLU A 383 -1.43 -2.94 -10.70
N ARG A 384 -1.44 -2.88 -12.04
CA ARG A 384 -0.22 -2.76 -12.84
C ARG A 384 0.26 -1.30 -12.95
N SER A 385 1.48 -1.13 -13.43
CA SER A 385 1.99 0.19 -13.83
C SER A 385 1.36 0.61 -15.15
N HIS A 386 0.91 1.86 -15.22
CA HIS A 386 0.33 2.44 -16.44
C HIS A 386 1.23 3.54 -17.03
N LYS A 387 2.49 3.63 -16.57
CA LYS A 387 3.45 4.60 -17.07
C LYS A 387 3.82 4.31 -18.52
N LEU A 388 3.97 5.36 -19.32
CA LEU A 388 4.21 5.24 -20.75
C LEU A 388 5.49 4.48 -21.11
N ASP A 389 6.57 4.64 -20.32
CA ASP A 389 7.82 3.90 -20.48
C ASP A 389 7.62 2.38 -20.34
N GLN A 390 6.81 1.97 -19.37
CA GLN A 390 6.47 0.57 -19.14
C GLN A 390 5.54 0.02 -20.23
N LEU A 391 4.59 0.83 -20.68
CA LEU A 391 3.70 0.45 -21.78
C LEU A 391 4.46 0.32 -23.10
N ALA A 392 5.40 1.21 -23.40
CA ALA A 392 6.26 1.12 -24.58
C ALA A 392 7.13 -0.13 -24.56
N LEU A 393 7.65 -0.48 -23.39
CA LEU A 393 8.39 -1.73 -23.23
C LEU A 393 7.51 -2.97 -23.44
N GLN A 394 6.30 -2.97 -22.86
CA GLN A 394 5.38 -4.09 -22.94
C GLN A 394 4.82 -4.33 -24.35
N TYR A 395 4.37 -3.26 -25.02
CA TYR A 395 3.65 -3.36 -26.28
C TYR A 395 4.52 -3.21 -27.52
N LEU A 396 5.62 -2.45 -27.45
CA LEU A 396 6.46 -2.12 -28.60
C LEU A 396 7.87 -2.70 -28.51
N ASP A 397 8.24 -3.31 -27.37
CA ASP A 397 9.62 -3.75 -27.07
C ASP A 397 10.64 -2.61 -27.27
N THR A 398 10.26 -1.41 -26.82
CA THR A 398 11.03 -0.16 -26.99
C THR A 398 11.25 0.51 -25.65
N ASN A 399 12.48 0.97 -25.39
CA ASN A 399 12.82 1.78 -24.24
C ASN A 399 12.82 3.27 -24.65
N LEU A 400 11.90 4.06 -24.11
CA LEU A 400 11.79 5.49 -24.42
C LEU A 400 12.92 6.34 -23.79
N LEU A 401 13.65 5.81 -22.82
CA LEU A 401 14.68 6.51 -22.05
C LEU A 401 16.11 6.25 -22.57
N GLU A 402 16.30 5.38 -23.55
CA GLU A 402 17.62 5.14 -24.14
C GLU A 402 17.98 6.27 -25.12
N ALA A 403 19.06 7.00 -24.80
CA ALA A 403 19.76 7.84 -25.76
C ALA A 403 20.36 6.93 -26.86
N GLU A 404 20.24 7.32 -28.13
CA GLU A 404 20.91 6.62 -29.20
C GLU A 404 22.44 6.68 -28.97
N SER A 405 23.06 5.52 -28.74
CA SER A 405 24.50 5.37 -28.58
C SER A 405 25.22 5.43 -29.93
N ASP A 406 25.32 6.59 -30.53
CA ASP A 406 26.43 6.95 -31.43
C ASP A 406 27.35 7.84 -30.61
N GLY A 407 28.41 7.30 -30.11
CA GLY A 407 29.62 7.77 -29.42
C GLY A 407 29.92 9.25 -29.22
N GLN A 408 28.94 10.14 -29.27
CA GLN A 408 29.00 11.54 -28.83
C GLN A 408 27.96 11.80 -27.78
N MET A 409 28.41 11.94 -26.55
CA MET A 409 27.67 12.47 -25.42
C MET A 409 27.24 13.90 -25.75
N LEU A 410 26.09 14.06 -26.43
CA LEU A 410 25.44 15.34 -26.59
C LEU A 410 24.80 15.73 -25.27
N LEU A 411 25.41 16.67 -24.59
CA LEU A 411 25.01 17.25 -23.31
C LEU A 411 23.64 17.96 -23.36
N PHE A 412 22.98 17.96 -24.50
CA PHE A 412 21.67 18.58 -24.74
C PHE A 412 20.88 17.75 -25.78
N GLU A 413 20.28 16.63 -25.38
CA GLU A 413 19.08 16.20 -26.08
C GLU A 413 17.99 17.23 -25.77
N THR A 414 17.54 17.94 -26.78
CA THR A 414 16.45 18.91 -26.69
C THR A 414 15.22 18.13 -26.25
N GLY A 415 14.48 18.61 -25.24
CA GLY A 415 13.29 17.93 -24.71
C GLY A 415 12.17 17.70 -25.74
N GLU A 416 12.35 18.14 -26.96
CA GLU A 416 11.50 17.91 -28.13
C GLU A 416 11.60 16.47 -28.67
N ASN A 417 12.79 15.89 -28.68
CA ASN A 417 12.97 14.54 -29.24
C ASN A 417 12.37 13.45 -28.31
N THR A 418 12.46 13.64 -27.00
CA THR A 418 11.81 12.75 -26.03
C THR A 418 10.29 12.85 -26.11
N GLY A 419 9.74 14.06 -26.23
CA GLY A 419 8.30 14.28 -26.40
C GLY A 419 7.74 13.67 -27.68
N ALA A 420 8.50 13.70 -28.77
CA ALA A 420 8.12 13.07 -30.04
C ALA A 420 8.07 11.54 -29.93
N LYS A 421 9.09 10.91 -29.31
CA LYS A 421 9.11 9.46 -29.04
C LYS A 421 7.93 9.04 -28.17
N GLU A 422 7.62 9.78 -27.11
CA GLU A 422 6.45 9.52 -26.26
C GLU A 422 5.12 9.65 -27.03
N CYS A 423 4.97 10.68 -27.86
CA CYS A 423 3.77 10.89 -28.65
C CYS A 423 3.57 9.77 -29.69
N VAL A 424 4.61 9.43 -30.43
CA VAL A 424 4.59 8.31 -31.40
C VAL A 424 4.28 6.99 -30.71
N ALA A 425 4.93 6.71 -29.58
CA ALA A 425 4.67 5.49 -28.81
C ALA A 425 3.21 5.40 -28.39
N ALA A 426 2.64 6.47 -27.84
CA ALA A 426 1.24 6.51 -27.44
C ALA A 426 0.28 6.21 -28.60
N GLY A 427 0.55 6.76 -29.78
CA GLY A 427 -0.22 6.49 -30.99
C GLY A 427 -0.18 5.05 -31.46
N LEU A 428 0.99 4.39 -31.33
CA LEU A 428 1.18 2.99 -31.72
C LEU A 428 0.60 2.01 -30.69
N ILE A 429 0.61 2.37 -29.41
CA ILE A 429 0.08 1.53 -28.32
C ILE A 429 -1.45 1.57 -28.26
N ALA A 430 -2.08 2.71 -28.54
CA ALA A 430 -3.52 2.88 -28.41
C ALA A 430 -4.36 1.81 -29.13
N PRO A 431 -4.10 1.42 -30.41
CA PRO A 431 -4.85 0.36 -31.07
C PRO A 431 -4.61 -1.03 -30.47
N LEU A 432 -3.45 -1.29 -29.88
CA LEU A 432 -3.13 -2.56 -29.24
C LEU A 432 -3.91 -2.72 -27.92
N VAL A 433 -3.89 -1.70 -27.07
CA VAL A 433 -4.65 -1.69 -25.82
C VAL A 433 -6.16 -1.70 -26.08
N ARG A 434 -6.63 -0.98 -27.11
CA ARG A 434 -8.02 -1.02 -27.53
C ARG A 434 -8.47 -2.44 -27.85
N ARG A 435 -7.69 -3.16 -28.64
CA ARG A 435 -7.99 -4.56 -28.99
C ARG A 435 -8.11 -5.45 -27.75
N GLU A 436 -7.21 -5.31 -26.77
CA GLU A 436 -7.31 -6.06 -25.51
C GLU A 436 -8.56 -5.71 -24.72
N LEU A 437 -8.98 -4.43 -24.70
CA LEU A 437 -10.24 -4.02 -24.07
C LEU A 437 -11.45 -4.63 -24.77
N GLU A 438 -11.44 -4.72 -26.10
CA GLU A 438 -12.51 -5.35 -26.89
C GLU A 438 -12.57 -6.87 -26.58
N GLU A 439 -11.41 -7.56 -26.57
CA GLU A 439 -11.29 -8.98 -26.25
C GLU A 439 -11.75 -9.29 -24.82
N GLN A 440 -11.54 -8.37 -23.88
CA GLN A 440 -11.95 -8.53 -22.48
C GLN A 440 -13.33 -7.95 -22.16
N HIS A 441 -14.08 -7.46 -23.16
CA HIS A 441 -15.41 -6.85 -23.02
C HIS A 441 -15.42 -5.58 -22.14
N LEU A 442 -14.32 -4.83 -22.10
CA LEU A 442 -14.14 -3.59 -21.33
C LEU A 442 -14.28 -2.33 -22.17
N TRP A 443 -14.39 -2.46 -23.50
CA TRP A 443 -14.46 -1.32 -24.42
C TRP A 443 -15.71 -0.47 -24.22
N ASP A 444 -16.86 -1.10 -23.95
CA ASP A 444 -18.11 -0.37 -23.65
C ASP A 444 -17.99 0.45 -22.36
N LEU A 445 -17.39 -0.13 -21.32
CA LEU A 445 -17.08 0.59 -20.07
C LEU A 445 -16.20 1.81 -20.33
N TYR A 446 -15.14 1.66 -21.13
CA TYR A 446 -14.25 2.75 -21.49
C TYR A 446 -15.00 3.87 -22.23
N THR A 447 -15.74 3.54 -23.29
CA THR A 447 -16.39 4.52 -24.16
C THR A 447 -17.60 5.21 -23.53
N ARG A 448 -18.32 4.52 -22.66
CA ARG A 448 -19.52 5.07 -22.00
C ARG A 448 -19.21 5.83 -20.73
N ILE A 449 -18.17 5.44 -19.98
CA ILE A 449 -17.88 5.99 -18.65
C ILE A 449 -16.56 6.74 -18.62
N GLU A 450 -15.44 6.05 -18.87
CA GLU A 450 -14.13 6.66 -18.60
C GLU A 450 -13.75 7.74 -19.64
N MET A 451 -13.98 7.49 -20.90
CA MET A 451 -13.62 8.43 -21.97
C MET A 451 -14.38 9.76 -21.89
N PRO A 452 -15.71 9.81 -21.74
CA PRO A 452 -16.41 11.08 -21.60
C PRO A 452 -16.01 11.84 -20.33
N LEU A 453 -15.64 11.13 -19.27
CA LEU A 453 -15.25 11.73 -18.00
C LEU A 453 -13.95 12.52 -18.09
N ILE A 454 -13.04 12.19 -19.01
CA ILE A 454 -11.75 12.88 -19.18
C ILE A 454 -11.97 14.39 -19.36
N GLY A 455 -12.83 14.78 -20.31
CA GLY A 455 -13.15 16.19 -20.57
C GLY A 455 -13.90 16.87 -19.44
N ILE A 456 -14.79 16.15 -18.76
CA ILE A 456 -15.55 16.67 -17.61
C ILE A 456 -14.61 16.98 -16.44
N LEU A 457 -13.71 16.07 -16.11
CA LEU A 457 -12.73 16.31 -15.07
C LEU A 457 -11.77 17.45 -15.43
N ALA A 458 -11.41 17.60 -16.70
CA ALA A 458 -10.62 18.75 -17.17
C ALA A 458 -11.37 20.08 -16.96
N ASP A 459 -12.70 20.14 -17.24
CA ASP A 459 -13.52 21.33 -17.00
C ASP A 459 -13.64 21.65 -15.51
N MET A 460 -13.84 20.62 -14.66
CA MET A 460 -13.88 20.77 -13.20
C MET A 460 -12.55 21.30 -12.63
N GLU A 461 -11.43 20.76 -13.08
CA GLU A 461 -10.09 21.21 -12.68
C GLU A 461 -9.81 22.65 -13.12
N ALA A 462 -10.16 22.99 -14.37
CA ALA A 462 -10.00 24.35 -14.89
C ALA A 462 -10.92 25.35 -14.17
N THR A 463 -12.14 24.93 -13.81
CA THR A 463 -13.10 25.76 -13.09
C THR A 463 -12.60 26.07 -11.67
N GLY A 464 -12.09 25.06 -10.94
CA GLY A 464 -11.63 25.20 -9.58
C GLY A 464 -12.73 25.58 -8.58
N VAL A 465 -12.38 25.61 -7.29
CA VAL A 465 -13.29 25.92 -6.18
C VAL A 465 -12.84 27.20 -5.47
N LYS A 466 -13.77 28.12 -5.22
CA LYS A 466 -13.51 29.33 -4.47
C LYS A 466 -13.40 29.06 -2.97
N ILE A 467 -12.34 29.58 -2.36
CA ILE A 467 -12.11 29.46 -0.92
C ILE A 467 -12.03 30.85 -0.29
N ASP A 468 -12.76 31.04 0.81
CA ASP A 468 -12.64 32.20 1.70
C ASP A 468 -11.41 32.05 2.59
N THR A 469 -10.29 32.60 2.13
CA THR A 469 -9.00 32.54 2.84
C THR A 469 -9.01 33.32 4.15
N ALA A 470 -9.82 34.38 4.27
CA ALA A 470 -9.95 35.17 5.50
C ALA A 470 -10.62 34.36 6.61
N ARG A 471 -11.68 33.64 6.27
CA ARG A 471 -12.36 32.71 7.19
C ARG A 471 -11.43 31.59 7.64
N LEU A 472 -10.64 30.99 6.72
CA LEU A 472 -9.65 29.98 7.10
C LEU A 472 -8.56 30.54 8.02
N ALA A 473 -8.05 31.74 7.77
CA ALA A 473 -7.04 32.37 8.62
C ALA A 473 -7.59 32.70 10.03
N GLU A 474 -8.84 33.08 10.14
CA GLU A 474 -9.50 33.25 11.43
C GLU A 474 -9.65 31.91 12.16
N TYR A 475 -10.09 30.89 11.45
CA TYR A 475 -10.26 29.56 12.01
C TYR A 475 -8.91 28.94 12.41
N SER A 476 -7.84 29.17 11.65
CA SER A 476 -6.47 28.78 12.02
C SER A 476 -6.06 29.37 13.37
N ARG A 477 -6.35 30.68 13.60
CA ARG A 477 -6.06 31.34 14.87
C ARG A 477 -6.83 30.73 16.04
N VAL A 478 -8.10 30.38 15.85
CA VAL A 478 -8.92 29.74 16.88
C VAL A 478 -8.35 28.37 17.23
N LEU A 479 -8.13 27.51 16.24
CA LEU A 479 -7.61 26.14 16.46
C LEU A 479 -6.19 26.14 16.99
N SER A 480 -5.33 27.10 16.60
CA SER A 480 -3.97 27.22 17.14
C SER A 480 -3.98 27.53 18.64
N LYS A 481 -4.89 28.39 19.10
CA LYS A 481 -5.06 28.65 20.54
C LYS A 481 -5.58 27.41 21.28
N GLU A 482 -6.54 26.72 20.69
CA GLU A 482 -7.09 25.47 21.22
C GLU A 482 -6.00 24.38 21.30
N LEU A 483 -5.16 24.25 20.28
CA LEU A 483 -4.06 23.32 20.24
C LEU A 483 -3.05 23.53 21.38
N VAL A 484 -2.69 24.80 21.65
CA VAL A 484 -1.81 25.17 22.77
C VAL A 484 -2.45 24.81 24.11
N GLN A 485 -3.73 25.05 24.27
CA GLN A 485 -4.46 24.69 25.49
C GLN A 485 -4.49 23.15 25.68
N ILE A 486 -4.84 22.39 24.67
CA ILE A 486 -4.85 20.92 24.70
C ILE A 486 -3.45 20.37 25.04
N GLU A 487 -2.42 20.95 24.45
CA GLU A 487 -1.03 20.56 24.71
C GLU A 487 -0.64 20.82 26.16
N GLN A 488 -1.03 21.96 26.73
CA GLN A 488 -0.78 22.27 28.13
C GLN A 488 -1.55 21.32 29.08
N GLU A 489 -2.81 21.09 28.81
CA GLU A 489 -3.63 20.15 29.60
C GLU A 489 -3.04 18.72 29.58
N ALA A 490 -2.54 18.28 28.42
CA ALA A 490 -1.89 16.99 28.32
C ALA A 490 -0.55 16.92 29.07
N ARG A 491 0.24 18.00 29.07
CA ARG A 491 1.48 18.12 29.87
C ARG A 491 1.20 18.08 31.36
N ASP A 492 0.17 18.77 31.80
CA ASP A 492 -0.25 18.77 33.21
C ASP A 492 -0.69 17.38 33.67
N LEU A 493 -1.48 16.67 32.82
CA LEU A 493 -1.91 15.30 33.09
C LEU A 493 -0.75 14.28 33.07
N ALA A 494 0.29 14.56 32.32
CA ALA A 494 1.51 13.74 32.25
C ALA A 494 2.46 14.03 33.41
N GLY A 495 2.37 15.20 34.05
CA GLY A 495 3.38 15.74 34.95
C GLY A 495 4.73 15.98 34.24
N GLU A 496 4.70 16.32 32.93
CA GLU A 496 5.86 16.51 32.07
C GLU A 496 5.75 17.84 31.28
N PRO A 497 6.29 18.93 31.79
CA PRO A 497 6.17 20.25 31.14
C PRO A 497 6.77 20.33 29.74
N THR A 498 7.72 19.44 29.42
CA THR A 498 8.44 19.40 28.13
C THR A 498 7.91 18.33 27.17
N LEU A 499 6.81 17.67 27.49
CA LEU A 499 6.22 16.64 26.64
C LEU A 499 5.86 17.18 25.26
N ASN A 500 6.42 16.58 24.23
CA ASN A 500 6.06 16.85 22.84
C ASN A 500 5.01 15.83 22.35
N LEU A 501 3.75 16.26 22.22
CA LEU A 501 2.63 15.43 21.75
C LEU A 501 2.74 15.02 20.26
N SER A 502 3.71 15.60 19.53
CA SER A 502 4.01 15.16 18.16
C SER A 502 5.04 14.03 18.10
N SER A 503 5.63 13.65 19.25
CA SER A 503 6.62 12.57 19.35
C SER A 503 5.97 11.27 19.82
N PRO A 504 5.73 10.28 18.95
CA PRO A 504 5.19 8.97 19.36
C PRO A 504 6.05 8.29 20.45
N ARG A 505 7.36 8.51 20.40
CA ARG A 505 8.30 7.96 21.40
C ARG A 505 8.05 8.54 22.80
N GLN A 506 7.97 9.88 22.90
CA GLN A 506 7.73 10.52 24.20
C GLN A 506 6.35 10.17 24.76
N ILE A 507 5.32 10.17 23.91
CA ILE A 507 3.98 9.72 24.29
C ILE A 507 4.03 8.28 24.81
N GLY A 508 4.73 7.38 24.10
CA GLY A 508 4.86 5.99 24.52
C GLY A 508 5.49 5.84 25.90
N VAL A 509 6.59 6.54 26.18
CA VAL A 509 7.24 6.54 27.50
C VAL A 509 6.27 7.03 28.59
N VAL A 510 5.55 8.14 28.34
CA VAL A 510 4.58 8.65 29.32
C VAL A 510 3.45 7.65 29.59
N LEU A 511 2.84 7.10 28.55
CA LEU A 511 1.67 6.22 28.72
C LEU A 511 2.02 4.86 29.33
N TYR A 512 3.15 4.26 28.96
CA TYR A 512 3.45 2.87 29.31
C TYR A 512 4.50 2.71 30.40
N GLU A 513 5.45 3.63 30.53
CA GLU A 513 6.47 3.56 31.58
C GLU A 513 6.10 4.42 32.80
N LYS A 514 5.70 5.69 32.59
CA LYS A 514 5.42 6.59 33.69
C LYS A 514 4.03 6.39 34.30
N LEU A 515 3.00 6.36 33.45
CA LEU A 515 1.61 6.17 33.87
C LEU A 515 1.20 4.68 33.94
N ALA A 516 2.04 3.77 33.43
CA ALA A 516 1.86 2.32 33.46
C ALA A 516 0.45 1.85 33.01
N LEU A 517 -0.15 2.52 32.01
CA LEU A 517 -1.54 2.30 31.60
C LEU A 517 -1.79 0.91 30.98
N ASN A 518 -0.76 0.27 30.45
CA ASN A 518 -0.81 -1.10 29.97
C ASN A 518 0.54 -1.81 30.17
N PRO A 519 0.80 -2.43 31.33
CA PRO A 519 2.10 -3.03 31.65
C PRO A 519 2.45 -4.26 30.82
N ARG A 520 1.52 -4.79 30.01
CA ARG A 520 1.74 -5.94 29.13
C ARG A 520 2.11 -5.57 27.68
N VAL A 521 2.10 -4.29 27.35
CA VAL A 521 2.45 -3.84 26.02
C VAL A 521 3.95 -3.97 25.80
N LYS A 522 4.33 -4.61 24.71
CA LYS A 522 5.73 -4.72 24.28
C LYS A 522 6.05 -3.58 23.33
N LYS A 523 7.26 -3.04 23.42
CA LYS A 523 7.82 -2.16 22.41
C LYS A 523 7.91 -2.91 21.07
N ASN A 524 7.71 -2.20 19.98
CA ASN A 524 7.94 -2.76 18.65
C ASN A 524 9.45 -2.94 18.40
N ALA A 525 9.81 -3.50 17.24
CA ALA A 525 11.20 -3.71 16.85
C ALA A 525 12.08 -2.44 16.75
N ARG A 526 11.47 -1.24 16.87
CA ARG A 526 12.17 0.06 16.93
C ARG A 526 12.17 0.65 18.35
N GLU A 527 11.97 -0.19 19.37
CA GLU A 527 11.88 0.23 20.77
C GLU A 527 10.78 1.27 21.07
N ASN A 528 9.82 1.44 20.17
CA ASN A 528 8.70 2.35 20.38
C ASN A 528 7.47 1.58 20.85
N TYR A 529 6.74 2.19 21.76
CA TYR A 529 5.41 1.73 22.12
C TYR A 529 4.38 2.05 21.03
N PRO A 530 3.34 1.22 20.86
CA PRO A 530 2.25 1.54 19.96
C PRO A 530 1.48 2.76 20.48
N THR A 531 1.35 3.77 19.65
CA THR A 531 0.60 5.00 19.93
C THR A 531 -0.28 5.40 18.76
N ASP A 532 -0.61 4.45 17.89
CA ASP A 532 -1.57 4.65 16.81
C ASP A 532 -2.98 4.93 17.35
N GLU A 533 -3.83 5.46 16.49
CA GLU A 533 -5.17 5.90 16.88
C GLU A 533 -6.03 4.74 17.40
N GLU A 534 -5.90 3.55 16.82
CA GLU A 534 -6.64 2.36 17.23
C GLU A 534 -6.26 1.96 18.65
N THR A 535 -4.94 1.79 18.90
CA THR A 535 -4.41 1.46 20.23
C THR A 535 -4.81 2.50 21.30
N LEU A 536 -4.72 3.79 20.97
CA LEU A 536 -5.10 4.84 21.92
C LEU A 536 -6.61 4.85 22.18
N THR A 537 -7.43 4.61 21.17
CA THR A 537 -8.90 4.58 21.31
C THR A 537 -9.33 3.41 22.20
N GLU A 538 -8.70 2.25 22.10
CA GLU A 538 -8.95 1.10 22.98
C GLU A 538 -8.62 1.39 24.46
N MET A 539 -7.71 2.32 24.69
CA MET A 539 -7.29 2.73 26.02
C MET A 539 -7.96 4.01 26.52
N ALA A 540 -8.83 4.64 25.74
CA ALA A 540 -9.36 5.98 26.02
C ALA A 540 -10.00 6.14 27.43
N GLY A 541 -10.63 5.07 27.94
CA GLY A 541 -11.20 5.05 29.30
C GLY A 541 -10.21 4.88 30.46
N ARG A 542 -8.92 4.64 30.18
CA ARG A 542 -7.94 4.34 31.24
C ARG A 542 -7.33 5.58 31.89
N HIS A 543 -7.17 6.66 31.12
CA HIS A 543 -6.61 7.91 31.64
C HIS A 543 -6.99 9.10 30.75
N PRO A 544 -7.35 10.28 31.32
CA PRO A 544 -7.76 11.46 30.55
C PRO A 544 -6.76 11.95 29.52
N ILE A 545 -5.46 11.74 29.74
CA ILE A 545 -4.39 12.15 28.80
C ILE A 545 -4.58 11.56 27.41
N ILE A 546 -5.13 10.32 27.30
CA ILE A 546 -5.31 9.65 26.01
C ILE A 546 -6.30 10.43 25.15
N GLY A 547 -7.41 10.88 25.74
CA GLY A 547 -8.35 11.76 25.06
C GLY A 547 -7.69 13.05 24.56
N LYS A 548 -6.80 13.67 25.36
CA LYS A 548 -6.08 14.87 24.97
C LYS A 548 -5.06 14.62 23.84
N ILE A 549 -4.39 13.48 23.84
CA ILE A 549 -3.48 13.11 22.75
C ILE A 549 -4.25 12.91 21.44
N LEU A 550 -5.39 12.22 21.48
CA LEU A 550 -6.23 12.02 20.29
C LEU A 550 -6.79 13.35 19.78
N GLU A 551 -7.25 14.22 20.70
CA GLU A 551 -7.74 15.56 20.37
C GLU A 551 -6.65 16.45 19.76
N PHE A 552 -5.45 16.48 20.35
CA PHE A 552 -4.29 17.20 19.81
C PHE A 552 -3.97 16.76 18.38
N ARG A 553 -3.90 15.45 18.14
CA ARG A 553 -3.62 14.91 16.80
C ARG A 553 -4.68 15.28 15.79
N ALA A 554 -5.96 15.24 16.19
CA ALA A 554 -7.08 15.61 15.32
C ALA A 554 -6.99 17.09 14.94
N VAL A 555 -6.81 18.00 15.91
CA VAL A 555 -6.70 19.44 15.66
C VAL A 555 -5.45 19.76 14.83
N LYS A 556 -4.31 19.18 15.18
CA LYS A 556 -3.05 19.37 14.44
C LYS A 556 -3.16 18.93 12.99
N LYS A 557 -3.82 17.79 12.72
CA LYS A 557 -4.06 17.30 11.37
C LYS A 557 -4.93 18.27 10.56
N LEU A 558 -5.97 18.85 11.17
CA LEU A 558 -6.82 19.84 10.49
C LEU A 558 -6.02 21.08 10.09
N LEU A 559 -5.21 21.62 11.01
CA LEU A 559 -4.34 22.76 10.75
C LEU A 559 -3.33 22.47 9.64
N SER A 560 -2.51 21.44 9.82
CA SER A 560 -1.37 21.17 8.93
C SER A 560 -1.75 20.61 7.56
N THR A 561 -2.94 19.97 7.42
CA THR A 561 -3.32 19.33 6.16
C THR A 561 -4.27 20.17 5.33
N TYR A 562 -5.15 20.94 5.98
CA TYR A 562 -6.23 21.66 5.27
C TYR A 562 -6.18 23.16 5.48
N ILE A 563 -6.12 23.64 6.73
CA ILE A 563 -6.38 25.05 7.04
C ILE A 563 -5.21 25.94 6.62
N ASP A 564 -3.99 25.61 7.07
CA ASP A 564 -2.80 26.43 6.82
C ASP A 564 -2.29 26.33 5.37
N PRO A 565 -2.32 25.14 4.69
CA PRO A 565 -1.84 25.03 3.32
C PRO A 565 -2.79 25.64 2.27
N PHE A 566 -4.11 25.62 2.47
CA PHE A 566 -5.08 26.00 1.44
C PHE A 566 -4.93 27.45 0.93
N PRO A 567 -4.70 28.46 1.79
CA PRO A 567 -4.49 29.82 1.30
C PRO A 567 -3.32 29.97 0.31
N ALA A 568 -2.26 29.19 0.49
CA ALA A 568 -1.10 29.16 -0.40
C ALA A 568 -1.35 28.42 -1.72
N MET A 569 -2.41 27.61 -1.80
CA MET A 569 -2.79 26.85 -3.00
C MET A 569 -3.79 27.60 -3.89
N VAL A 570 -4.22 28.78 -3.51
CA VAL A 570 -5.12 29.62 -4.33
C VAL A 570 -4.32 30.19 -5.51
N ASP A 571 -4.74 29.86 -6.74
CA ASP A 571 -4.15 30.45 -7.94
C ASP A 571 -4.51 31.95 -7.99
N PRO A 572 -3.51 32.84 -8.02
CA PRO A 572 -3.73 34.29 -8.02
C PRO A 572 -4.48 34.79 -9.25
N ARG A 573 -4.48 34.07 -10.36
CA ARG A 573 -5.17 34.43 -11.61
C ARG A 573 -6.67 34.17 -11.52
N THR A 574 -7.07 33.06 -10.91
CA THR A 574 -8.48 32.63 -10.81
C THR A 574 -9.11 32.94 -9.47
N GLY A 575 -8.29 33.15 -8.43
CA GLY A 575 -8.73 33.27 -7.02
C GLY A 575 -9.33 31.98 -6.46
N LYS A 576 -9.02 30.83 -7.05
CA LYS A 576 -9.60 29.51 -6.71
C LYS A 576 -8.52 28.48 -6.44
N VAL A 577 -8.89 27.40 -5.79
CA VAL A 577 -8.05 26.21 -5.63
C VAL A 577 -8.41 25.21 -6.73
N HIS A 578 -7.41 24.70 -7.41
CA HIS A 578 -7.53 23.74 -8.49
C HIS A 578 -6.94 22.41 -8.03
N THR A 579 -7.80 21.44 -7.76
CA THR A 579 -7.37 20.07 -7.50
C THR A 579 -7.14 19.31 -8.79
N THR A 580 -6.43 18.19 -8.73
CA THR A 580 -6.33 17.26 -9.86
C THR A 580 -7.10 15.98 -9.51
N PHE A 581 -8.02 15.55 -10.38
CA PHE A 581 -8.73 14.28 -10.25
C PHE A 581 -8.00 13.17 -11.02
N THR A 582 -7.79 12.02 -10.41
CA THR A 582 -7.16 10.87 -11.06
C THR A 582 -8.18 9.75 -11.25
N GLN A 583 -8.26 9.20 -12.48
CA GLN A 583 -9.13 8.07 -12.84
C GLN A 583 -8.42 6.73 -12.69
N ALA A 584 -7.11 6.68 -12.88
CA ALA A 584 -6.29 5.47 -12.96
C ALA A 584 -5.49 5.19 -11.67
N LEU A 585 -6.03 5.49 -10.49
CA LEU A 585 -5.29 5.31 -9.22
C LEU A 585 -5.89 4.23 -8.32
N THR A 586 -7.22 4.24 -8.13
CA THR A 586 -7.87 3.34 -7.18
C THR A 586 -8.25 2.02 -7.82
N ALA A 587 -8.09 0.93 -7.11
CA ALA A 587 -8.44 -0.38 -7.65
C ALA A 587 -9.96 -0.64 -7.74
N THR A 588 -10.80 0.26 -7.21
CA THR A 588 -12.27 0.15 -7.25
C THR A 588 -12.93 1.01 -8.33
N GLY A 589 -12.19 1.79 -9.08
CA GLY A 589 -12.75 2.74 -10.05
C GLY A 589 -13.16 4.09 -9.47
N ARG A 590 -13.05 4.30 -8.15
CA ARG A 590 -13.30 5.61 -7.54
C ARG A 590 -12.29 6.64 -8.04
N LEU A 591 -12.73 7.88 -8.22
CA LEU A 591 -11.84 9.02 -8.45
C LEU A 591 -11.02 9.31 -7.19
N SER A 592 -9.85 9.86 -7.37
CA SER A 592 -9.03 10.40 -6.29
C SER A 592 -8.70 11.86 -6.60
N SER A 593 -8.78 12.72 -5.58
CA SER A 593 -8.39 14.12 -5.66
C SER A 593 -7.01 14.31 -5.06
N VAL A 594 -6.11 14.98 -5.77
CA VAL A 594 -4.72 15.21 -5.33
C VAL A 594 -4.31 16.66 -5.59
N ARG A 595 -3.43 17.17 -4.74
CA ARG A 595 -2.83 18.51 -4.84
C ARG A 595 -3.83 19.68 -4.98
N PRO A 596 -4.69 19.94 -3.98
CA PRO A 596 -4.86 19.22 -2.72
C PRO A 596 -5.89 18.09 -2.78
N ASN A 597 -5.89 17.18 -1.80
CA ASN A 597 -6.94 16.18 -1.66
C ASN A 597 -8.16 16.81 -0.97
N LEU A 598 -9.18 17.14 -1.75
CA LEU A 598 -10.42 17.74 -1.25
C LEU A 598 -11.46 16.70 -0.81
N GLN A 599 -11.28 15.42 -1.19
CA GLN A 599 -12.20 14.34 -0.83
C GLN A 599 -12.07 13.87 0.62
N ASN A 600 -10.95 14.21 1.28
CA ASN A 600 -10.68 13.78 2.65
C ASN A 600 -10.97 14.87 3.71
N ILE A 601 -11.64 15.97 3.36
CA ILE A 601 -12.04 17.02 4.31
C ILE A 601 -13.10 16.41 5.25
N PRO A 602 -12.85 16.38 6.58
CA PRO A 602 -13.73 15.67 7.50
C PRO A 602 -15.15 16.24 7.56
N ILE A 603 -16.16 15.36 7.61
CA ILE A 603 -17.58 15.73 7.69
C ILE A 603 -18.24 15.29 9.00
N ARG A 604 -17.59 14.41 9.78
CA ARG A 604 -18.19 13.80 10.97
C ARG A 604 -17.99 14.61 12.24
N THR A 605 -17.04 15.52 12.23
CA THR A 605 -16.73 16.34 13.40
C THR A 605 -17.10 17.80 13.16
N GLU A 606 -17.57 18.49 14.19
CA GLU A 606 -17.90 19.91 14.11
C GLU A 606 -16.70 20.77 13.61
N ARG A 607 -15.49 20.45 14.11
CA ARG A 607 -14.27 21.11 13.66
C ARG A 607 -13.97 20.88 12.17
N GLY A 608 -14.22 19.68 11.67
CA GLY A 608 -14.05 19.36 10.24
C GLY A 608 -15.08 20.07 9.37
N MET A 609 -16.35 20.07 9.80
CA MET A 609 -17.43 20.76 9.10
C MET A 609 -17.19 22.27 8.98
N LYS A 610 -16.54 22.91 9.96
CA LYS A 610 -16.16 24.33 9.87
C LYS A 610 -15.19 24.65 8.74
N ILE A 611 -14.36 23.70 8.30
CA ILE A 611 -13.50 23.88 7.12
C ILE A 611 -14.36 24.04 5.86
N ARG A 612 -15.47 23.32 5.75
CA ARG A 612 -16.40 23.39 4.61
C ARG A 612 -17.12 24.74 4.50
N GLU A 613 -17.19 25.51 5.59
CA GLU A 613 -17.71 26.89 5.55
C GLU A 613 -16.86 27.85 4.69
N ALA A 614 -15.59 27.53 4.51
CA ALA A 614 -14.70 28.33 3.68
C ALA A 614 -14.88 28.08 2.16
N PHE A 615 -15.58 27.02 1.77
CA PHE A 615 -15.88 26.72 0.36
C PHE A 615 -17.16 27.45 -0.03
N VAL A 616 -17.02 28.52 -0.81
CA VAL A 616 -18.08 29.49 -1.11
C VAL A 616 -18.30 29.58 -2.63
N PRO A 617 -19.47 30.04 -3.08
CA PRO A 617 -19.71 30.24 -4.52
C PRO A 617 -18.77 31.31 -5.10
N SER A 618 -18.47 31.19 -6.38
CA SER A 618 -17.63 32.14 -7.11
C SER A 618 -18.24 33.54 -7.15
N ASP A 619 -19.54 33.61 -7.37
CA ASP A 619 -20.32 34.83 -7.24
C ASP A 619 -20.93 34.90 -5.83
N PRO A 620 -20.74 36.02 -5.07
CA PRO A 620 -21.38 36.16 -3.76
C PRO A 620 -22.90 36.05 -3.77
N ALA A 621 -23.58 36.38 -4.87
CA ALA A 621 -25.00 36.16 -5.07
C ALA A 621 -25.38 34.71 -5.30
N GLY A 622 -24.46 33.92 -5.84
CA GLY A 622 -24.63 32.50 -6.17
C GLY A 622 -24.72 31.56 -4.95
N TRP A 623 -24.76 30.27 -5.23
CA TRP A 623 -24.95 29.21 -4.25
C TRP A 623 -23.99 28.04 -4.47
N ILE A 624 -23.67 27.37 -3.39
CA ILE A 624 -23.15 26.01 -3.45
C ILE A 624 -24.35 25.07 -3.41
N VAL A 625 -24.44 24.15 -4.36
CA VAL A 625 -25.43 23.06 -4.37
C VAL A 625 -24.66 21.76 -4.15
N SER A 626 -25.14 20.93 -3.24
CA SER A 626 -24.64 19.58 -2.95
C SER A 626 -25.71 18.56 -3.25
N ALA A 627 -25.36 17.50 -3.96
CA ALA A 627 -26.25 16.39 -4.26
C ALA A 627 -25.57 15.07 -3.91
N ASP A 628 -26.10 14.34 -2.94
CA ASP A 628 -25.52 13.09 -2.42
C ASP A 628 -26.48 11.91 -2.61
N TYR A 629 -25.94 10.77 -3.01
CA TYR A 629 -26.73 9.54 -3.10
C TYR A 629 -27.04 8.98 -1.72
N SER A 630 -28.30 8.83 -1.41
CA SER A 630 -28.74 8.21 -0.16
C SER A 630 -28.48 6.71 -0.19
N GLN A 631 -27.50 6.25 0.59
CA GLN A 631 -27.19 4.84 0.85
C GLN A 631 -26.95 3.99 -0.42
N ILE A 632 -26.24 4.53 -1.41
CA ILE A 632 -26.04 3.88 -2.72
C ILE A 632 -25.50 2.45 -2.60
N GLU A 633 -24.53 2.21 -1.70
CA GLU A 633 -23.92 0.89 -1.54
C GLU A 633 -24.91 -0.15 -1.00
N LEU A 634 -25.81 0.25 -0.10
CA LEU A 634 -26.88 -0.63 0.40
C LEU A 634 -27.95 -0.90 -0.69
N ARG A 635 -28.25 0.08 -1.53
CA ARG A 635 -29.16 -0.08 -2.67
C ARG A 635 -28.55 -1.01 -3.73
N LEU A 636 -27.26 -0.89 -3.98
CA LEU A 636 -26.53 -1.82 -4.84
C LEU A 636 -26.53 -3.25 -4.27
N MET A 637 -26.32 -3.41 -2.95
CA MET A 637 -26.43 -4.73 -2.32
C MET A 637 -27.84 -5.31 -2.48
N ALA A 638 -28.90 -4.49 -2.31
CA ALA A 638 -30.26 -4.93 -2.52
C ALA A 638 -30.50 -5.42 -3.96
N HIS A 639 -30.00 -4.66 -4.95
CA HIS A 639 -30.11 -5.02 -6.35
C HIS A 639 -29.33 -6.30 -6.69
N LEU A 640 -28.05 -6.38 -6.29
CA LEU A 640 -27.13 -7.48 -6.62
C LEU A 640 -27.54 -8.80 -5.91
N SER A 641 -28.01 -8.70 -4.67
CA SER A 641 -28.45 -9.89 -3.92
C SER A 641 -29.86 -10.35 -4.29
N GLY A 642 -30.70 -9.44 -4.80
CA GLY A 642 -32.12 -9.70 -5.03
C GLY A 642 -32.87 -10.08 -3.75
N ASP A 643 -32.34 -9.80 -2.57
CA ASP A 643 -32.97 -10.15 -1.31
C ASP A 643 -34.32 -9.45 -1.16
N PRO A 644 -35.43 -10.20 -1.07
CA PRO A 644 -36.77 -9.63 -1.11
C PRO A 644 -37.05 -8.65 0.05
N HIS A 645 -36.45 -8.92 1.21
CA HIS A 645 -36.66 -8.06 2.38
C HIS A 645 -35.87 -6.76 2.27
N LEU A 646 -34.69 -6.82 1.72
CA LEU A 646 -33.85 -5.62 1.52
C LEU A 646 -34.43 -4.78 0.37
N VAL A 647 -34.87 -5.40 -0.72
CA VAL A 647 -35.52 -4.72 -1.85
C VAL A 647 -36.82 -4.05 -1.39
N ALA A 648 -37.71 -4.75 -0.66
CA ALA A 648 -38.95 -4.19 -0.14
C ALA A 648 -38.69 -3.03 0.84
N GLY A 649 -37.67 -3.10 1.66
CA GLY A 649 -37.29 -2.04 2.57
C GLY A 649 -36.98 -0.72 1.86
N PHE A 650 -36.32 -0.76 0.71
CA PHE A 650 -36.02 0.42 -0.10
C PHE A 650 -37.18 0.89 -1.00
N ALA A 651 -37.97 -0.04 -1.51
CA ALA A 651 -39.11 0.29 -2.39
C ALA A 651 -40.18 1.15 -1.70
N HIS A 652 -40.38 0.98 -0.40
CA HIS A 652 -41.39 1.70 0.36
C HIS A 652 -40.87 2.98 1.08
N GLY A 653 -39.62 3.38 0.81
CA GLY A 653 -39.00 4.56 1.44
C GLY A 653 -38.79 4.42 2.96
N ALA A 654 -38.80 3.20 3.49
CA ALA A 654 -38.61 2.92 4.90
C ALA A 654 -37.15 3.16 5.34
N ASP A 655 -36.97 3.52 6.59
CA ASP A 655 -35.62 3.53 7.21
C ASP A 655 -35.08 2.09 7.29
N VAL A 656 -34.21 1.73 6.35
CA VAL A 656 -33.63 0.39 6.24
C VAL A 656 -32.93 -0.05 7.52
N HIS A 657 -32.33 0.89 8.28
CA HIS A 657 -31.66 0.55 9.54
C HIS A 657 -32.69 0.24 10.63
N ARG A 658 -33.80 0.94 10.66
CA ARG A 658 -34.92 0.68 11.55
C ARG A 658 -35.62 -0.63 11.19
N ALA A 659 -35.84 -0.90 9.90
CA ALA A 659 -36.41 -2.16 9.43
C ALA A 659 -35.51 -3.35 9.76
N THR A 660 -34.20 -3.20 9.59
CA THR A 660 -33.21 -4.23 9.98
C THR A 660 -33.21 -4.47 11.49
N ALA A 661 -33.26 -3.40 12.31
CA ALA A 661 -33.32 -3.51 13.77
C ALA A 661 -34.60 -4.22 14.21
N ALA A 662 -35.76 -3.85 13.68
CA ALA A 662 -37.06 -4.48 14.00
C ALA A 662 -37.01 -6.00 13.78
N ARG A 663 -36.42 -6.45 12.64
CA ARG A 663 -36.27 -7.86 12.30
C ARG A 663 -35.30 -8.60 13.22
N ILE A 664 -34.11 -8.04 13.44
CA ILE A 664 -33.06 -8.70 14.24
C ILE A 664 -33.44 -8.78 15.72
N PHE A 665 -34.06 -7.74 16.25
CA PHE A 665 -34.44 -7.67 17.65
C PHE A 665 -35.88 -8.17 17.91
N HIS A 666 -36.61 -8.59 16.87
CA HIS A 666 -37.96 -9.12 16.91
C HIS A 666 -38.93 -8.16 17.60
N VAL A 667 -38.87 -6.89 17.22
CA VAL A 667 -39.73 -5.80 17.72
C VAL A 667 -40.45 -5.11 16.58
N GLU A 668 -41.59 -4.48 16.85
CA GLU A 668 -42.26 -3.63 15.85
C GLU A 668 -41.39 -2.44 15.46
N PRO A 669 -41.45 -1.95 14.23
CA PRO A 669 -40.61 -0.83 13.76
C PRO A 669 -40.69 0.43 14.63
N GLU A 670 -41.85 0.72 15.18
CA GLU A 670 -42.10 1.86 16.06
C GLU A 670 -41.43 1.71 17.44
N ALA A 671 -41.26 0.46 17.88
CA ALA A 671 -40.63 0.11 19.17
C ALA A 671 -39.09 0.06 19.11
N VAL A 672 -38.51 0.21 17.91
CA VAL A 672 -37.04 0.18 17.74
C VAL A 672 -36.42 1.36 18.46
N THR A 673 -35.54 1.06 19.42
CA THR A 673 -34.77 2.07 20.17
C THR A 673 -33.70 2.72 19.29
N ALA A 674 -33.21 3.90 19.69
CA ALA A 674 -32.11 4.58 19.01
C ALA A 674 -30.81 3.73 18.99
N GLU A 675 -30.59 2.97 20.07
CA GLU A 675 -29.44 2.06 20.19
C GLU A 675 -29.54 0.85 19.27
N GLN A 676 -30.69 0.21 19.21
CA GLN A 676 -30.96 -0.89 18.28
C GLN A 676 -30.80 -0.45 16.82
N ARG A 677 -31.32 0.75 16.47
CA ARG A 677 -31.15 1.33 15.14
C ARG A 677 -29.67 1.62 14.84
N ARG A 678 -28.91 2.13 15.82
CA ARG A 678 -27.47 2.36 15.69
C ARG A 678 -26.72 1.04 15.46
N HIS A 679 -27.03 -0.01 16.21
CA HIS A 679 -26.45 -1.34 16.03
C HIS A 679 -26.77 -1.91 14.65
N ALA A 680 -28.00 -1.81 14.19
CA ALA A 680 -28.39 -2.23 12.85
C ALA A 680 -27.67 -1.42 11.75
N LYS A 681 -27.47 -0.11 11.95
CA LYS A 681 -26.66 0.70 11.03
C LYS A 681 -25.22 0.22 10.93
N VAL A 682 -24.58 -0.06 12.08
CA VAL A 682 -23.21 -0.60 12.11
C VAL A 682 -23.14 -1.98 11.45
N ALA A 683 -24.15 -2.81 11.66
CA ALA A 683 -24.22 -4.14 11.07
C ALA A 683 -24.46 -4.08 9.55
N ASN A 684 -25.42 -3.28 9.09
CA ASN A 684 -25.74 -3.14 7.67
C ASN A 684 -24.51 -2.75 6.85
N PHE A 685 -23.72 -1.77 7.30
CA PHE A 685 -22.49 -1.42 6.63
C PHE A 685 -21.37 -2.43 6.88
N GLY A 686 -21.20 -2.87 8.14
CA GLY A 686 -20.12 -3.78 8.49
C GLY A 686 -20.20 -5.14 7.78
N ILE A 687 -21.39 -5.73 7.75
CA ILE A 687 -21.60 -7.06 7.14
C ILE A 687 -21.41 -7.01 5.62
N ILE A 688 -21.91 -5.96 4.96
CA ILE A 688 -21.70 -5.75 3.53
C ILE A 688 -20.20 -5.66 3.19
N TYR A 689 -19.38 -5.12 4.08
CA TYR A 689 -17.93 -5.08 3.93
C TYR A 689 -17.21 -6.32 4.49
N GLY A 690 -17.94 -7.38 4.82
CA GLY A 690 -17.37 -8.64 5.30
C GLY A 690 -16.72 -8.53 6.67
N ILE A 691 -17.28 -7.74 7.59
CA ILE A 691 -16.77 -7.60 8.95
C ILE A 691 -16.78 -8.93 9.70
N SER A 692 -15.70 -9.22 10.43
CA SER A 692 -15.65 -10.38 11.31
C SER A 692 -16.44 -10.15 12.60
N ALA A 693 -16.81 -11.23 13.30
CA ALA A 693 -17.46 -11.13 14.62
C ALA A 693 -16.60 -10.33 15.62
N PHE A 694 -15.27 -10.40 15.53
CA PHE A 694 -14.36 -9.58 16.32
C PHE A 694 -14.49 -8.09 15.96
N GLY A 695 -14.43 -7.73 14.69
CA GLY A 695 -14.57 -6.34 14.26
C GLY A 695 -15.94 -5.75 14.60
N LEU A 696 -17.01 -6.55 14.50
CA LEU A 696 -18.35 -6.12 14.86
C LEU A 696 -18.49 -5.90 16.38
N SER A 697 -17.93 -6.82 17.20
CA SER A 697 -17.95 -6.70 18.67
C SER A 697 -17.27 -5.41 19.14
N GLN A 698 -16.14 -5.05 18.55
CA GLN A 698 -15.44 -3.80 18.85
C GLN A 698 -16.27 -2.55 18.50
N ARG A 699 -16.90 -2.54 17.33
CA ARG A 699 -17.68 -1.37 16.86
C ARG A 699 -18.99 -1.19 17.62
N MET A 700 -19.60 -2.27 18.08
CA MET A 700 -20.88 -2.24 18.80
C MET A 700 -20.70 -2.19 20.32
N GLY A 701 -19.50 -2.47 20.84
CA GLY A 701 -19.23 -2.57 22.28
C GLY A 701 -19.90 -3.78 22.94
N ILE A 702 -20.08 -4.88 22.20
CA ILE A 702 -20.70 -6.14 22.65
C ILE A 702 -19.66 -7.27 22.68
N SER A 703 -20.01 -8.39 23.31
CA SER A 703 -19.14 -9.57 23.33
C SER A 703 -18.99 -10.19 21.92
N ARG A 704 -17.91 -10.92 21.70
CA ARG A 704 -17.66 -11.63 20.44
C ARG A 704 -18.74 -12.70 20.14
N THR A 705 -19.31 -13.30 21.17
CA THR A 705 -20.40 -14.26 21.03
C THR A 705 -21.66 -13.56 20.53
N GLU A 706 -22.08 -12.46 21.18
CA GLU A 706 -23.22 -11.66 20.76
C GLU A 706 -23.06 -11.13 19.32
N ALA A 707 -21.85 -10.68 18.95
CA ALA A 707 -21.58 -10.24 17.59
C ALA A 707 -21.71 -11.36 16.56
N ARG A 708 -21.27 -12.58 16.90
CA ARG A 708 -21.44 -13.77 16.03
C ARG A 708 -22.93 -14.12 15.88
N ASP A 709 -23.66 -14.11 16.98
CA ASP A 709 -25.09 -14.44 16.96
C ASP A 709 -25.89 -13.37 16.22
N PHE A 710 -25.48 -12.11 16.32
CA PHE A 710 -26.05 -11.00 15.53
C PHE A 710 -25.81 -11.19 14.04
N ILE A 711 -24.60 -11.56 13.62
CA ILE A 711 -24.29 -11.85 12.19
C ILE A 711 -25.14 -13.02 11.69
N ALA A 712 -25.29 -14.09 12.51
CA ALA A 712 -26.08 -15.24 12.14
C ALA A 712 -27.57 -14.86 11.99
N GLU A 713 -28.12 -14.02 12.88
CA GLU A 713 -29.47 -13.51 12.82
C GLU A 713 -29.68 -12.60 11.61
N TYR A 714 -28.72 -11.74 11.29
CA TYR A 714 -28.73 -10.92 10.10
C TYR A 714 -28.89 -11.75 8.83
N PHE A 715 -28.07 -12.80 8.67
CA PHE A 715 -28.14 -13.67 7.48
C PHE A 715 -29.38 -14.57 7.45
N ARG A 716 -30.02 -14.88 8.59
CA ARG A 716 -31.32 -15.53 8.62
C ARG A 716 -32.44 -14.62 8.06
N ASN A 717 -32.35 -13.33 8.37
CA ASN A 717 -33.32 -12.34 7.91
C ASN A 717 -33.07 -11.89 6.47
N TYR A 718 -31.79 -11.98 5.99
CA TYR A 718 -31.37 -11.57 4.65
C TYR A 718 -30.62 -12.72 3.93
N PRO A 719 -31.31 -13.84 3.64
CA PRO A 719 -30.65 -15.02 3.04
C PRO A 719 -30.11 -14.75 1.64
N GLY A 720 -30.74 -13.85 0.86
CA GLY A 720 -30.27 -13.42 -0.45
C GLY A 720 -28.91 -12.72 -0.40
N VAL A 721 -28.70 -11.89 0.63
CA VAL A 721 -27.38 -11.24 0.86
C VAL A 721 -26.31 -12.29 1.11
N LYS A 722 -26.60 -13.30 1.96
CA LYS A 722 -25.65 -14.39 2.23
C LYS A 722 -25.32 -15.18 0.96
N ALA A 723 -26.34 -15.56 0.19
CA ALA A 723 -26.16 -16.30 -1.05
C ALA A 723 -25.34 -15.52 -2.08
N TYR A 724 -25.57 -14.22 -2.21
CA TYR A 724 -24.78 -13.34 -3.07
C TYR A 724 -23.30 -13.30 -2.64
N MET A 725 -23.02 -13.06 -1.37
CA MET A 725 -21.65 -12.99 -0.85
C MET A 725 -20.89 -14.30 -1.08
N ASP A 726 -21.51 -15.45 -0.79
CA ASP A 726 -20.91 -16.76 -1.03
C ASP A 726 -20.67 -17.01 -2.53
N GLY A 727 -21.64 -16.61 -3.37
CA GLY A 727 -21.56 -16.73 -4.82
C GLY A 727 -20.43 -15.88 -5.42
N VAL A 728 -20.25 -14.64 -4.97
CA VAL A 728 -19.17 -13.75 -5.42
C VAL A 728 -17.80 -14.32 -5.04
N ILE A 729 -17.65 -14.86 -3.82
CA ILE A 729 -16.39 -15.50 -3.41
C ILE A 729 -16.12 -16.76 -4.26
N ALA A 730 -17.14 -17.57 -4.53
CA ALA A 730 -17.00 -18.77 -5.38
C ALA A 730 -16.58 -18.37 -6.81
N HIS A 731 -17.24 -17.36 -7.40
CA HIS A 731 -16.88 -16.80 -8.70
C HIS A 731 -15.44 -16.28 -8.73
N ALA A 732 -15.04 -15.52 -7.70
CA ALA A 732 -13.68 -15.00 -7.59
C ALA A 732 -12.63 -16.13 -7.53
N ARG A 733 -12.92 -17.22 -6.83
CA ARG A 733 -12.02 -18.39 -6.77
C ARG A 733 -11.90 -19.13 -8.11
N GLU A 734 -12.96 -19.13 -8.92
CA GLU A 734 -12.97 -19.76 -10.25
C GLU A 734 -12.28 -18.87 -11.28
N LYS A 735 -12.59 -17.57 -11.32
CA LYS A 735 -12.17 -16.65 -12.38
C LYS A 735 -10.92 -15.83 -12.04
N GLY A 736 -10.55 -15.72 -10.75
CA GLY A 736 -9.47 -14.86 -10.29
C GLY A 736 -9.84 -13.37 -10.17
N TYR A 737 -11.07 -13.00 -10.49
CA TYR A 737 -11.55 -11.60 -10.40
C TYR A 737 -13.05 -11.56 -10.08
N VAL A 738 -13.54 -10.37 -9.75
CA VAL A 738 -14.96 -10.00 -9.66
C VAL A 738 -15.25 -8.81 -10.55
N GLU A 739 -16.54 -8.60 -10.88
CA GLU A 739 -16.98 -7.52 -11.77
C GLU A 739 -18.05 -6.64 -11.12
N THR A 740 -18.04 -5.36 -11.49
CA THR A 740 -19.16 -4.44 -11.17
C THR A 740 -20.34 -4.70 -12.10
N LEU A 741 -21.48 -4.06 -11.80
CA LEU A 741 -22.67 -4.05 -12.66
C LEU A 741 -22.38 -3.60 -14.11
N PHE A 742 -21.33 -2.81 -14.31
CA PHE A 742 -20.93 -2.25 -15.60
C PHE A 742 -19.72 -2.96 -16.22
N GLY A 743 -19.29 -4.10 -15.65
CA GLY A 743 -18.22 -4.93 -16.18
C GLY A 743 -16.80 -4.53 -15.75
N ARG A 744 -16.63 -3.57 -14.83
CA ARG A 744 -15.30 -3.23 -14.29
C ARG A 744 -14.74 -4.39 -13.51
N LYS A 745 -13.52 -4.84 -13.84
CA LYS A 745 -12.88 -6.00 -13.22
C LYS A 745 -11.99 -5.59 -12.03
N ARG A 746 -12.05 -6.40 -10.98
CA ARG A 746 -11.12 -6.37 -9.84
C ARG A 746 -10.45 -7.72 -9.73
N PHE A 747 -9.16 -7.78 -10.00
CA PHE A 747 -8.36 -9.01 -9.87
C PHE A 747 -8.03 -9.28 -8.40
N LEU A 748 -8.03 -10.58 -8.03
CA LEU A 748 -7.88 -11.05 -6.66
C LEU A 748 -6.89 -12.22 -6.60
N PRO A 749 -5.60 -11.98 -6.80
CA PRO A 749 -4.60 -13.05 -6.87
C PRO A 749 -4.52 -13.89 -5.58
N ASP A 750 -4.81 -13.28 -4.42
CA ASP A 750 -4.76 -13.96 -3.12
C ASP A 750 -6.04 -14.73 -2.75
N ILE A 751 -7.06 -14.80 -3.61
CA ILE A 751 -8.36 -15.44 -3.28
C ILE A 751 -8.25 -16.94 -2.96
N THR A 752 -7.23 -17.62 -3.50
CA THR A 752 -6.91 -19.02 -3.26
C THR A 752 -5.69 -19.21 -2.36
N SER A 753 -5.18 -18.14 -1.77
CA SER A 753 -3.96 -18.15 -0.93
C SER A 753 -4.12 -19.14 0.25
N LYS A 754 -3.07 -19.91 0.53
CA LYS A 754 -3.00 -20.76 1.73
C LYS A 754 -2.89 -19.95 3.01
N ASN A 755 -2.45 -18.70 2.94
CA ASN A 755 -2.41 -17.78 4.09
C ASN A 755 -3.83 -17.30 4.43
N PRO A 756 -4.39 -17.65 5.62
CA PRO A 756 -5.75 -17.27 5.99
C PRO A 756 -5.97 -15.75 6.04
N THR A 757 -4.94 -14.98 6.39
CA THR A 757 -5.03 -13.51 6.47
C THR A 757 -5.13 -12.89 5.08
N ALA A 758 -4.26 -13.28 4.15
CA ALA A 758 -4.28 -12.82 2.76
C ALA A 758 -5.59 -13.25 2.06
N ARG A 759 -5.97 -14.52 2.20
CA ARG A 759 -7.23 -15.04 1.66
C ARG A 759 -8.44 -14.30 2.23
N GLY A 760 -8.51 -14.09 3.54
CA GLY A 760 -9.61 -13.36 4.17
C GLY A 760 -9.70 -11.89 3.73
N LEU A 761 -8.56 -11.25 3.41
CA LEU A 761 -8.55 -9.93 2.80
C LEU A 761 -9.08 -9.97 1.36
N ALA A 762 -8.65 -10.94 0.57
CA ALA A 762 -9.13 -11.13 -0.81
C ALA A 762 -10.63 -11.44 -0.85
N GLU A 763 -11.16 -12.27 0.06
CA GLU A 763 -12.59 -12.56 0.19
C GLU A 763 -13.41 -11.29 0.53
N ARG A 764 -12.93 -10.45 1.44
CA ARG A 764 -13.55 -9.15 1.71
C ARG A 764 -13.51 -8.23 0.49
N ASN A 765 -12.38 -8.18 -0.22
CA ASN A 765 -12.26 -7.40 -1.44
C ASN A 765 -13.20 -7.93 -2.55
N ALA A 766 -13.41 -9.24 -2.63
CA ALA A 766 -14.35 -9.85 -3.57
C ALA A 766 -15.79 -9.35 -3.34
N ILE A 767 -16.22 -9.26 -2.08
CA ILE A 767 -17.55 -8.79 -1.72
C ILE A 767 -17.69 -7.28 -1.98
N ASN A 768 -16.67 -6.50 -1.59
CA ASN A 768 -16.71 -5.04 -1.62
C ASN A 768 -16.58 -4.45 -3.02
N ALA A 769 -15.74 -5.04 -3.88
CA ALA A 769 -15.40 -4.45 -5.16
C ALA A 769 -16.60 -4.26 -6.11
N PRO A 770 -17.53 -5.20 -6.27
CA PRO A 770 -18.73 -4.99 -7.08
C PRO A 770 -19.61 -3.85 -6.58
N ILE A 771 -19.70 -3.66 -5.26
CA ILE A 771 -20.54 -2.65 -4.63
C ILE A 771 -19.90 -1.26 -4.75
N GLN A 772 -18.65 -1.12 -4.27
CA GLN A 772 -17.93 0.15 -4.30
C GLN A 772 -17.63 0.60 -5.73
N GLY A 773 -17.24 -0.34 -6.59
CA GLY A 773 -17.00 -0.07 -8.00
C GLY A 773 -18.29 0.26 -8.75
N GLY A 774 -19.40 -0.43 -8.45
CA GLY A 774 -20.72 -0.11 -9.00
C GLY A 774 -21.18 1.29 -8.59
N ALA A 775 -20.98 1.69 -7.33
CA ALA A 775 -21.26 3.05 -6.87
C ALA A 775 -20.38 4.09 -7.60
N ALA A 776 -19.10 3.78 -7.79
CA ALA A 776 -18.20 4.64 -8.54
C ALA A 776 -18.60 4.79 -10.02
N ASP A 777 -19.07 3.73 -10.65
CA ASP A 777 -19.54 3.76 -12.04
C ASP A 777 -20.85 4.57 -12.15
N ILE A 778 -21.77 4.43 -11.19
CA ILE A 778 -23.04 5.20 -11.15
C ILE A 778 -22.75 6.69 -10.99
N ILE A 779 -21.90 7.11 -10.05
CA ILE A 779 -21.58 8.53 -9.87
C ILE A 779 -20.88 9.12 -11.10
N LYS A 780 -20.03 8.37 -11.79
CA LYS A 780 -19.40 8.78 -13.04
C LYS A 780 -20.44 8.97 -14.16
N LEU A 781 -21.37 8.04 -14.29
CA LEU A 781 -22.48 8.17 -15.23
C LEU A 781 -23.36 9.38 -14.92
N ALA A 782 -23.64 9.65 -13.64
CA ALA A 782 -24.36 10.82 -13.20
C ALA A 782 -23.62 12.13 -13.55
N MET A 783 -22.30 12.18 -13.33
CA MET A 783 -21.47 13.32 -13.75
C MET A 783 -21.61 13.59 -15.25
N ILE A 784 -21.57 12.53 -16.08
CA ILE A 784 -21.71 12.63 -17.54
C ILE A 784 -23.11 13.13 -17.93
N ALA A 785 -24.16 12.61 -17.31
CA ALA A 785 -25.54 12.98 -17.58
C ALA A 785 -25.80 14.45 -17.22
N VAL A 786 -25.44 14.87 -16.01
CA VAL A 786 -25.59 16.25 -15.54
C VAL A 786 -24.78 17.22 -16.40
N PHE A 787 -23.51 16.91 -16.70
CA PHE A 787 -22.66 17.77 -17.53
C PHE A 787 -23.25 17.99 -18.93
N ARG A 788 -23.74 16.92 -19.57
CA ARG A 788 -24.42 17.00 -20.89
C ARG A 788 -25.69 17.84 -20.81
N ARG A 789 -26.48 17.66 -19.75
CA ARG A 789 -27.71 18.40 -19.58
C ARG A 789 -27.48 19.89 -19.36
N PHE A 790 -26.47 20.26 -18.57
CA PHE A 790 -26.07 21.66 -18.39
C PHE A 790 -25.65 22.30 -19.70
N ALA A 791 -24.87 21.58 -20.52
CA ALA A 791 -24.45 22.07 -21.85
C ALA A 791 -25.65 22.23 -22.80
N GLN A 792 -26.60 21.29 -22.84
CA GLN A 792 -27.79 21.34 -23.66
C GLN A 792 -28.71 22.53 -23.31
N GLU A 793 -28.80 22.87 -22.03
CA GLU A 793 -29.63 23.99 -21.54
C GLU A 793 -28.85 25.31 -21.50
N GLY A 794 -27.60 25.32 -21.85
CA GLY A 794 -26.76 26.53 -21.87
C GLY A 794 -26.53 27.16 -20.50
N LEU A 795 -26.51 26.33 -19.41
CA LEU A 795 -26.33 26.81 -18.05
C LEU A 795 -24.89 27.29 -17.80
N ARG A 796 -24.76 28.36 -17.01
CA ARG A 796 -23.49 28.94 -16.58
C ARG A 796 -22.94 28.28 -15.31
N SER A 797 -23.80 27.65 -14.56
CA SER A 797 -23.45 26.89 -13.33
C SER A 797 -22.51 25.74 -13.65
N LYS A 798 -21.61 25.40 -12.70
CA LYS A 798 -20.52 24.44 -12.95
C LYS A 798 -20.49 23.35 -11.87
N MET A 799 -20.22 22.11 -12.28
CA MET A 799 -19.81 21.05 -11.39
C MET A 799 -18.34 21.32 -10.98
N VAL A 800 -18.03 21.33 -9.70
CA VAL A 800 -16.70 21.71 -9.20
C VAL A 800 -16.01 20.64 -8.39
N LEU A 801 -16.77 19.79 -7.67
CA LEU A 801 -16.20 18.68 -6.90
C LEU A 801 -17.04 17.41 -7.04
N GLN A 802 -16.34 16.29 -6.92
CA GLN A 802 -16.92 14.97 -6.65
C GLN A 802 -16.24 14.43 -5.37
N VAL A 803 -17.01 14.09 -4.36
CA VAL A 803 -16.54 13.64 -3.05
C VAL A 803 -17.34 12.41 -2.62
N HIS A 804 -16.73 11.22 -2.64
CA HIS A 804 -17.42 9.95 -2.36
C HIS A 804 -18.64 9.73 -3.26
N ASP A 805 -19.85 9.87 -2.71
CA ASP A 805 -21.12 9.68 -3.41
C ASP A 805 -21.83 11.03 -3.66
N GLU A 806 -21.12 12.16 -3.44
CA GLU A 806 -21.58 13.55 -3.51
C GLU A 806 -21.03 14.27 -4.74
N LEU A 807 -21.87 15.06 -5.42
CA LEU A 807 -21.48 16.06 -6.42
C LEU A 807 -21.72 17.46 -5.87
N VAL A 808 -20.77 18.36 -6.06
CA VAL A 808 -20.83 19.75 -5.60
C VAL A 808 -20.75 20.70 -6.79
N PHE A 809 -21.64 21.70 -6.79
CA PHE A 809 -21.80 22.65 -7.88
C PHE A 809 -21.64 24.09 -7.37
N ASP A 810 -21.03 24.92 -8.19
CA ASP A 810 -20.98 26.38 -8.08
C ASP A 810 -22.07 26.94 -8.98
N VAL A 811 -23.13 27.49 -8.38
CA VAL A 811 -24.42 27.75 -9.03
C VAL A 811 -24.74 29.24 -9.04
N VAL A 812 -25.11 29.71 -10.21
CA VAL A 812 -25.60 31.09 -10.42
C VAL A 812 -27.01 31.25 -9.83
N ASP A 813 -27.29 32.37 -9.21
CA ASP A 813 -28.55 32.57 -8.43
C ASP A 813 -29.80 32.29 -9.23
N GLU A 814 -29.85 32.77 -10.46
CA GLU A 814 -31.03 32.59 -11.34
C GLU A 814 -31.22 31.14 -11.80
N GLU A 815 -30.20 30.33 -11.76
CA GLU A 815 -30.20 28.94 -12.23
C GLU A 815 -30.44 27.92 -11.11
N ARG A 816 -30.45 28.34 -9.84
CA ARG A 816 -30.43 27.45 -8.68
C ARG A 816 -31.48 26.35 -8.72
N ASP A 817 -32.75 26.72 -8.80
CA ASP A 817 -33.85 25.78 -8.74
C ASP A 817 -33.80 24.80 -9.94
N ARG A 818 -33.48 25.35 -11.13
CA ARG A 818 -33.31 24.55 -12.34
C ARG A 818 -32.20 23.57 -12.27
N VAL A 819 -31.04 23.99 -11.71
CA VAL A 819 -29.87 23.13 -11.47
C VAL A 819 -30.22 22.00 -10.50
N MET A 820 -30.89 22.29 -9.39
CA MET A 820 -31.30 21.29 -8.42
C MET A 820 -32.25 20.24 -9.04
N ASP A 821 -33.21 20.67 -9.84
CA ASP A 821 -34.11 19.75 -10.53
C ASP A 821 -33.38 18.85 -11.52
N ILE A 822 -32.50 19.41 -12.34
CA ILE A 822 -31.69 18.65 -13.30
C ILE A 822 -30.78 17.65 -12.59
N VAL A 823 -30.03 18.11 -11.61
CA VAL A 823 -29.07 17.26 -10.88
C VAL A 823 -29.80 16.09 -10.24
N LYS A 824 -30.94 16.35 -9.57
CA LYS A 824 -31.72 15.29 -8.96
C LYS A 824 -32.27 14.31 -10.00
N GLN A 825 -32.85 14.81 -11.08
CA GLN A 825 -33.45 14.00 -12.14
C GLN A 825 -32.39 13.12 -12.83
N GLU A 826 -31.24 13.69 -13.21
CA GLU A 826 -30.19 12.97 -13.93
C GLU A 826 -29.49 11.95 -13.02
N MET A 827 -29.21 12.29 -11.75
CA MET A 827 -28.59 11.36 -10.81
C MET A 827 -29.52 10.19 -10.46
N GLU A 828 -30.80 10.44 -10.17
CA GLU A 828 -31.78 9.39 -9.84
C GLU A 828 -32.10 8.50 -11.06
N GLY A 829 -32.09 9.09 -12.27
CA GLY A 829 -32.44 8.40 -13.52
C GLY A 829 -31.28 7.71 -14.26
N VAL A 830 -30.06 7.79 -13.77
CA VAL A 830 -28.85 7.39 -14.51
C VAL A 830 -28.77 5.91 -14.85
N CYS A 831 -29.36 5.05 -14.03
CA CYS A 831 -29.49 3.62 -14.29
C CYS A 831 -30.71 3.03 -13.58
N THR A 832 -31.14 1.84 -14.04
CA THR A 832 -32.29 1.14 -13.46
C THR A 832 -31.79 0.02 -12.54
N LEU A 833 -32.10 0.12 -11.25
CA LEU A 833 -31.87 -0.91 -10.25
C LEU A 833 -33.20 -1.55 -9.81
N ALA A 834 -33.14 -2.65 -9.07
CA ALA A 834 -34.33 -3.25 -8.42
C ALA A 834 -34.96 -2.36 -7.34
N VAL A 835 -34.23 -1.33 -6.92
CA VAL A 835 -34.64 -0.31 -5.95
C VAL A 835 -34.35 1.07 -6.50
N PRO A 836 -35.16 2.12 -6.17
CA PRO A 836 -34.93 3.46 -6.70
C PRO A 836 -33.59 4.02 -6.17
N LEU A 837 -32.88 4.76 -7.01
CA LEU A 837 -31.82 5.67 -6.54
C LEU A 837 -32.50 6.93 -5.97
N ILE A 838 -32.04 7.40 -4.84
CA ILE A 838 -32.54 8.61 -4.18
C ILE A 838 -31.36 9.54 -3.94
N VAL A 839 -31.59 10.82 -4.30
CA VAL A 839 -30.58 11.88 -4.14
C VAL A 839 -31.12 12.95 -3.19
N GLU A 840 -30.34 13.24 -2.16
CA GLU A 840 -30.56 14.40 -1.30
C GLU A 840 -29.82 15.58 -1.93
N CYS A 841 -30.59 16.62 -2.31
CA CYS A 841 -30.07 17.79 -2.99
C CYS A 841 -30.38 19.04 -2.17
N ASN A 842 -29.34 19.69 -1.68
CA ASN A 842 -29.48 20.88 -0.83
C ASN A 842 -28.62 22.04 -1.37
N TYR A 843 -28.81 23.25 -0.84
CA TYR A 843 -28.06 24.43 -1.23
C TYR A 843 -27.76 25.33 -0.04
N GLY A 844 -26.71 26.13 -0.13
CA GLY A 844 -26.26 27.06 0.89
C GLY A 844 -25.29 28.10 0.37
N LYS A 845 -24.92 29.04 1.21
CA LYS A 845 -23.89 30.04 0.90
C LYS A 845 -22.48 29.51 1.08
N ASN A 846 -22.34 28.31 1.54
CA ASN A 846 -21.09 27.56 1.63
C ASN A 846 -21.39 26.05 1.61
N TRP A 847 -20.34 25.26 1.45
CA TRP A 847 -20.47 23.80 1.35
C TRP A 847 -21.02 23.15 2.64
N ARG A 848 -20.79 23.74 3.84
CA ARG A 848 -21.39 23.21 5.07
C ARG A 848 -22.92 23.36 5.07
N GLU A 849 -23.42 24.51 4.65
CA GLU A 849 -24.85 24.76 4.60
C GLU A 849 -25.58 23.96 3.53
N ALA A 850 -24.89 23.62 2.45
CA ALA A 850 -25.38 22.81 1.35
C ALA A 850 -25.38 21.30 1.62
N HIS A 851 -24.70 20.82 2.69
CA HIS A 851 -24.54 19.39 3.00
C HIS A 851 -25.48 18.92 4.15
#